data_ec70b835709c2322a19055a27595f2a7
#
_entry.id   ec70b835709c2322a19055a27595f2a7
#
_cell.length_a   1.000
_cell.length_b   1.000
_cell.length_c   1.000
_cell.angle_alpha   90.00
_cell.angle_beta   90.00
_cell.angle_gamma   90.00
#
_symmetry.space_group_name_H-M   'P 1'
#
loop_
_entity.id
_entity.type
_entity.pdbx_description
1 polymer ?
#
loop_
_entity_poly.entity_id
_entity_poly.type
_entity_poly.pdbx_seq_one_letter_code
_entity_poly.pdbx_strand_id
1 'polypeptide(L)'
;MPEDFTPGAGFDGPGAFDEFLARYLEGERARAARSIDLSRFLSARTQEILQAAGRYALGRGQRELDALHILHELVNAAPVREAVVRIGADPDRIVRAVEERLPAQSAVAADADGAVVMPSAQRALFHAFQVARSSGSTYVDPEHLFFALVLAQDTPAGLVLAGAGVTAEALTQGLRETVGAPDEQAGDAQEGSRTPMLDRFGTDLTERAREGRLDPVIGRDAEIEQVVEILSRRTKNNPVLIGEAGVGKTAVVEGLAQAIVADAVPEQLRGKRVIALDLPAMVAGARYRGDFEERLTQTMAEIAERSGELIVFIDEVHTVVGAGAGGDGAMDAGNILKPRLARGELHLVGATTLGEYRTIEKDPALERRFQPVKVGEPSIEDAVKILEGLRPAYEEHHRVTYTDAALRAAVELGDRYLTDRVLPDKAIDLIDQAGARLRLRLGVAVDVDALMTELATLESEKNAAVAAERYEDASQLRDRILEVQERIAQASGQGAARGAAVVDEAHIAEVVSRATGIPATRLTATERERLAHLEDELHARVIGQDDAVTAVATAVRRNRTGMGDERRPVGSFLFLGPTGVGKTELAKALAQSLFDDEGAVIRFDMSEFGERHTVSRLVGAPPGYVGYDEAGQLTERVRRNPYSVLLFDEIEKAHPDVFNLLLQVLDDGRLTDGQGRTVDFRNTVIIMTSNIGGEFLASRSGAIGFVADGGGETGFGSEKDLRDRVMGRLREAMRPEFLNRIDEIVLFRKLDLAQLREIVGLMLGATRERLTRREIVLEVTDAAVAWLAEHGHEPEYGARPLRRLIQRRVDDRIADLLVRDELGDGGRVLVDVADDDLVVRAETVVQAAA
;
A
#
# COMPACT_ATOMS: atom_id res chain seq x y z
N MET A 1 -36.64 0.78 1.19
CA MET A 1 -36.77 -0.65 1.03
C MET A 1 -37.65 -0.91 -0.16
N PRO A 2 -37.14 -1.56 -1.20
CA PRO A 2 -37.58 -2.90 -1.57
C PRO A 2 -36.37 -3.82 -1.73
N GLU A 3 -36.62 -5.04 -1.31
CA GLU A 3 -35.81 -6.22 -1.24
C GLU A 3 -35.59 -6.85 -2.62
N ASP A 4 -34.59 -7.74 -2.66
CA ASP A 4 -34.31 -8.80 -3.62
C ASP A 4 -33.52 -8.42 -4.90
N PHE A 5 -32.21 -8.53 -4.76
CA PHE A 5 -31.32 -8.89 -5.85
C PHE A 5 -30.57 -10.18 -5.51
N THR A 6 -31.06 -11.29 -6.02
CA THR A 6 -30.29 -12.55 -6.08
C THR A 6 -29.39 -12.54 -7.32
N PRO A 7 -28.07 -12.75 -7.21
CA PRO A 7 -27.18 -12.95 -8.34
C PRO A 7 -27.24 -14.43 -8.77
N GLY A 8 -27.75 -14.70 -9.97
CA GLY A 8 -27.73 -16.04 -10.53
C GLY A 8 -28.85 -16.37 -11.50
N ALA A 9 -29.04 -15.59 -12.55
CA ALA A 9 -29.82 -16.05 -13.71
C ALA A 9 -29.08 -15.64 -15.00
N GLY A 10 -28.57 -16.64 -15.69
CA GLY A 10 -27.90 -16.49 -16.99
C GLY A 10 -28.88 -15.90 -18.00
N PHE A 11 -28.36 -15.03 -18.85
CA PHE A 11 -29.04 -14.48 -20.01
C PHE A 11 -28.99 -15.53 -21.13
N ASP A 12 -29.94 -16.46 -21.17
CA ASP A 12 -30.16 -17.39 -22.29
C ASP A 12 -31.45 -17.05 -23.00
N GLY A 13 -31.32 -16.37 -24.15
CA GLY A 13 -32.39 -16.20 -25.11
C GLY A 13 -32.31 -14.87 -25.88
N PRO A 14 -32.57 -14.86 -27.20
CA PRO A 14 -32.46 -13.66 -28.05
C PRO A 14 -33.46 -12.54 -27.77
N GLY A 15 -34.39 -12.69 -26.80
CA GLY A 15 -35.32 -11.65 -26.38
C GLY A 15 -35.05 -10.98 -25.03
N ALA A 16 -34.14 -11.56 -24.21
CA ALA A 16 -33.88 -11.04 -22.86
C ALA A 16 -33.08 -9.73 -22.84
N PHE A 17 -32.27 -9.51 -23.84
CA PHE A 17 -31.50 -8.27 -24.03
C PHE A 17 -32.39 -7.11 -24.45
N ASP A 18 -33.35 -7.35 -25.36
CA ASP A 18 -34.28 -6.32 -25.83
C ASP A 18 -35.26 -5.91 -24.72
N GLU A 19 -35.68 -6.83 -23.86
CA GLU A 19 -36.53 -6.54 -22.71
C GLU A 19 -35.78 -5.80 -21.60
N PHE A 20 -34.49 -6.11 -21.38
CA PHE A 20 -33.59 -5.32 -20.52
C PHE A 20 -33.40 -3.92 -21.06
N LEU A 21 -33.16 -3.77 -22.36
CA LEU A 21 -32.94 -2.48 -23.02
C LEU A 21 -34.21 -1.61 -22.98
N ALA A 22 -35.41 -2.21 -23.17
CA ALA A 22 -36.68 -1.51 -23.05
C ALA A 22 -36.93 -0.99 -21.62
N ARG A 23 -36.68 -1.81 -20.58
CA ARG A 23 -36.79 -1.38 -19.17
C ARG A 23 -35.74 -0.37 -18.76
N TYR A 24 -34.54 -0.44 -19.35
CA TYR A 24 -33.45 0.51 -19.11
C TYR A 24 -33.80 1.88 -19.70
N LEU A 25 -34.34 1.93 -20.90
CA LEU A 25 -34.77 3.17 -21.59
C LEU A 25 -35.98 3.83 -20.93
N GLU A 26 -36.90 3.06 -20.34
CA GLU A 26 -37.98 3.60 -19.51
C GLU A 26 -37.49 4.16 -18.16
N GLY A 27 -36.47 3.57 -17.58
CA GLY A 27 -35.81 4.07 -16.37
C GLY A 27 -35.00 5.35 -16.57
N GLU A 28 -34.47 5.62 -17.77
CA GLU A 28 -33.71 6.82 -18.10
C GLU A 28 -34.56 8.11 -18.15
N ARG A 29 -35.85 8.03 -18.49
CA ARG A 29 -36.75 9.20 -18.43
C ARG A 29 -36.94 9.76 -17.02
N ALA A 30 -36.67 8.97 -15.98
CA ALA A 30 -36.75 9.37 -14.57
C ALA A 30 -35.38 9.75 -13.95
N ARG A 31 -34.25 9.51 -14.65
CA ARG A 31 -32.88 9.74 -14.16
C ARG A 31 -32.14 10.90 -14.80
N ALA A 32 -32.77 11.64 -15.71
CA ALA A 32 -32.17 12.81 -16.40
C ALA A 32 -31.86 14.01 -15.50
N ALA A 33 -31.90 13.87 -14.18
CA ALA A 33 -31.61 14.94 -13.22
C ALA A 33 -30.31 14.76 -12.42
N ARG A 34 -29.41 13.85 -12.82
CA ARG A 34 -28.06 13.77 -12.23
C ARG A 34 -27.03 13.83 -13.35
N SER A 35 -26.52 15.01 -13.63
CA SER A 35 -25.41 15.24 -14.54
C SER A 35 -24.17 14.53 -14.04
N ILE A 36 -23.78 13.44 -14.69
CA ILE A 36 -22.43 12.89 -14.54
C ILE A 36 -21.51 13.88 -15.25
N ASP A 37 -20.58 14.48 -14.52
CA ASP A 37 -19.55 15.34 -15.09
C ASP A 37 -18.56 14.49 -15.92
N LEU A 38 -18.88 14.36 -17.21
CA LEU A 38 -18.06 13.61 -18.18
C LEU A 38 -16.74 14.32 -18.53
N SER A 39 -16.56 15.58 -18.13
CA SER A 39 -15.38 16.38 -18.48
C SER A 39 -14.07 15.76 -18.00
N ARG A 40 -14.11 15.04 -16.88
CA ARG A 40 -12.95 14.38 -16.27
C ARG A 40 -12.44 13.14 -17.03
N PHE A 41 -13.26 12.62 -17.93
CA PHE A 41 -12.94 11.41 -18.72
C PHE A 41 -12.59 11.73 -20.18
N LEU A 42 -12.51 12.99 -20.55
CA LEU A 42 -12.14 13.42 -21.90
C LEU A 42 -10.62 13.62 -21.97
N SER A 43 -9.99 13.12 -23.03
CA SER A 43 -8.58 13.40 -23.32
C SER A 43 -8.39 14.87 -23.68
N ALA A 44 -7.17 15.41 -23.52
CA ALA A 44 -6.86 16.80 -23.87
C ALA A 44 -7.25 17.14 -25.32
N ARG A 45 -6.98 16.20 -26.27
CA ARG A 45 -7.35 16.35 -27.69
C ARG A 45 -8.85 16.41 -27.91
N THR A 46 -9.62 15.60 -27.19
CA THR A 46 -11.08 15.62 -27.27
C THR A 46 -11.65 16.89 -26.69
N GLN A 47 -11.06 17.41 -25.60
CA GLN A 47 -11.46 18.71 -25.03
C GLN A 47 -11.20 19.87 -26.00
N GLU A 48 -10.06 19.89 -26.69
CA GLU A 48 -9.73 20.88 -27.72
C GLU A 48 -10.74 20.88 -28.87
N ILE A 49 -11.13 19.69 -29.36
CA ILE A 49 -12.14 19.55 -30.44
C ILE A 49 -13.52 20.04 -29.98
N LEU A 50 -13.93 19.73 -28.76
CA LEU A 50 -15.19 20.22 -28.21
C LEU A 50 -15.19 21.73 -28.02
N GLN A 51 -14.08 22.32 -27.60
CA GLN A 51 -13.91 23.77 -27.53
C GLN A 51 -13.94 24.43 -28.92
N ALA A 52 -13.32 23.80 -29.92
CA ALA A 52 -13.36 24.25 -31.31
C ALA A 52 -14.78 24.19 -31.87
N ALA A 53 -15.50 23.07 -31.64
CA ALA A 53 -16.91 22.95 -32.04
C ALA A 53 -17.83 23.97 -31.37
N GLY A 54 -17.58 24.30 -30.10
CA GLY A 54 -18.29 25.40 -29.40
C GLY A 54 -18.01 26.74 -30.02
N ARG A 55 -16.76 27.08 -30.35
CA ARG A 55 -16.37 28.31 -31.04
C ARG A 55 -16.97 28.37 -32.46
N TYR A 56 -16.99 27.23 -33.16
CA TYR A 56 -17.59 27.15 -34.49
C TYR A 56 -19.10 27.41 -34.45
N ALA A 57 -19.84 26.84 -33.50
CA ALA A 57 -21.27 27.09 -33.30
C ALA A 57 -21.56 28.58 -32.98
N LEU A 58 -20.79 29.19 -32.06
CA LEU A 58 -20.91 30.60 -31.72
C LEU A 58 -20.57 31.49 -32.91
N GLY A 59 -19.55 31.18 -33.70
CA GLY A 59 -19.19 31.90 -34.93
C GLY A 59 -20.29 31.91 -36.01
N ARG A 60 -21.18 30.88 -35.98
CA ARG A 60 -22.40 30.84 -36.83
C ARG A 60 -23.62 31.55 -36.20
N GLY A 61 -23.45 32.14 -35.03
CA GLY A 61 -24.56 32.80 -34.30
C GLY A 61 -25.49 31.79 -33.58
N GLN A 62 -25.02 30.56 -33.34
CA GLN A 62 -25.80 29.51 -32.69
C GLN A 62 -25.29 29.33 -31.25
N ARG A 63 -26.19 29.39 -30.26
CA ARG A 63 -25.88 29.20 -28.83
C ARG A 63 -25.95 27.74 -28.39
N GLU A 64 -26.29 26.84 -29.29
CA GLU A 64 -26.55 25.45 -29.05
C GLU A 64 -25.47 24.59 -29.74
N LEU A 65 -24.71 23.80 -28.95
CA LEU A 65 -23.73 22.87 -29.44
C LEU A 65 -24.42 21.51 -29.73
N ASP A 66 -24.62 21.21 -31.00
CA ASP A 66 -25.21 19.99 -31.53
C ASP A 66 -24.11 18.98 -31.96
N ALA A 67 -24.46 17.71 -32.07
CA ALA A 67 -23.57 16.62 -32.56
C ALA A 67 -22.99 16.90 -33.96
N LEU A 68 -23.71 17.67 -34.82
CA LEU A 68 -23.19 18.08 -36.13
C LEU A 68 -22.00 19.06 -36.01
N HIS A 69 -22.00 19.99 -35.05
CA HIS A 69 -20.85 20.85 -34.83
C HIS A 69 -19.63 20.09 -34.36
N ILE A 70 -19.84 19.07 -33.50
CA ILE A 70 -18.79 18.18 -33.08
C ILE A 70 -18.24 17.38 -34.25
N LEU A 71 -19.10 16.82 -35.09
CA LEU A 71 -18.72 16.09 -36.28
C LEU A 71 -17.88 16.93 -37.25
N HIS A 72 -18.23 18.21 -37.42
CA HIS A 72 -17.50 19.15 -38.29
C HIS A 72 -16.03 19.28 -37.86
N GLU A 73 -15.78 19.57 -36.60
CA GLU A 73 -14.41 19.71 -36.08
C GLU A 73 -13.67 18.37 -35.97
N LEU A 74 -14.39 17.30 -35.67
CA LEU A 74 -13.84 15.96 -35.52
C LEU A 74 -13.27 15.42 -36.84
N VAL A 75 -14.00 15.63 -37.96
CA VAL A 75 -13.53 15.22 -39.33
C VAL A 75 -12.34 16.04 -39.78
N ASN A 76 -12.16 17.25 -39.23
CA ASN A 76 -10.99 18.09 -39.54
C ASN A 76 -9.77 17.70 -38.68
N ALA A 77 -9.94 16.94 -37.58
CA ALA A 77 -8.85 16.47 -36.74
C ALA A 77 -8.04 15.36 -37.47
N ALA A 78 -6.69 15.45 -37.43
CA ALA A 78 -5.78 14.59 -38.17
C ALA A 78 -6.08 13.08 -38.06
N PRO A 79 -6.25 12.47 -36.87
CA PRO A 79 -6.45 11.03 -36.74
C PRO A 79 -7.77 10.56 -37.35
N VAL A 80 -8.84 11.38 -37.26
CA VAL A 80 -10.15 11.06 -37.83
C VAL A 80 -10.14 11.28 -39.35
N ARG A 81 -9.51 12.37 -39.82
CA ARG A 81 -9.37 12.67 -41.24
C ARG A 81 -8.61 11.57 -41.98
N GLU A 82 -7.52 11.08 -41.39
CA GLU A 82 -6.74 9.96 -41.93
C GLU A 82 -7.58 8.67 -41.95
N ALA A 83 -8.35 8.38 -40.94
CA ALA A 83 -9.22 7.21 -40.90
C ALA A 83 -10.31 7.26 -41.97
N VAL A 84 -10.91 8.43 -42.23
CA VAL A 84 -11.91 8.64 -43.29
C VAL A 84 -11.30 8.48 -44.68
N VAL A 85 -10.13 9.05 -44.93
CA VAL A 85 -9.41 8.89 -46.23
C VAL A 85 -9.05 7.43 -46.46
N ARG A 86 -8.62 6.71 -45.45
CA ARG A 86 -8.19 5.30 -45.52
C ARG A 86 -9.31 4.35 -45.99
N ILE A 87 -10.54 4.62 -45.57
CA ILE A 87 -11.71 3.84 -46.02
C ILE A 87 -12.24 4.28 -47.40
N GLY A 88 -11.52 5.20 -48.08
CA GLY A 88 -11.89 5.70 -49.40
C GLY A 88 -13.03 6.76 -49.40
N ALA A 89 -13.39 7.31 -48.27
CA ALA A 89 -14.36 8.39 -48.12
C ALA A 89 -13.67 9.78 -48.23
N ASP A 90 -14.37 10.76 -48.75
CA ASP A 90 -13.88 12.15 -48.86
C ASP A 90 -14.28 12.98 -47.66
N PRO A 91 -13.31 13.39 -46.78
CA PRO A 91 -13.59 14.19 -45.59
C PRO A 91 -14.26 15.54 -45.92
N ASP A 92 -13.85 16.18 -47.03
CA ASP A 92 -14.39 17.49 -47.42
C ASP A 92 -15.85 17.39 -47.94
N ARG A 93 -16.26 16.22 -48.38
CA ARG A 93 -17.66 15.92 -48.71
C ARG A 93 -18.50 15.79 -47.43
N ILE A 94 -17.94 15.21 -46.37
CA ILE A 94 -18.60 15.07 -45.09
C ILE A 94 -18.80 16.48 -44.46
N VAL A 95 -17.74 17.30 -44.46
CA VAL A 95 -17.79 18.64 -43.96
C VAL A 95 -18.88 19.47 -44.66
N ARG A 96 -18.91 19.45 -46.01
CA ARG A 96 -19.97 20.13 -46.79
C ARG A 96 -21.37 19.63 -46.44
N ALA A 97 -21.55 18.29 -46.33
CA ALA A 97 -22.85 17.72 -45.98
C ALA A 97 -23.30 18.07 -44.53
N VAL A 98 -22.37 18.32 -43.63
CA VAL A 98 -22.65 18.83 -42.28
C VAL A 98 -23.07 20.29 -42.35
N GLU A 99 -22.33 21.13 -43.12
CA GLU A 99 -22.63 22.56 -43.29
C GLU A 99 -24.01 22.80 -43.92
N GLU A 100 -24.43 21.96 -44.85
CA GLU A 100 -25.76 22.01 -45.50
C GLU A 100 -26.91 21.67 -44.53
N ARG A 101 -26.64 20.85 -43.51
CA ARG A 101 -27.64 20.44 -42.51
C ARG A 101 -27.68 21.34 -41.27
N LEU A 102 -26.63 22.10 -41.03
CA LEU A 102 -26.62 23.07 -39.94
C LEU A 102 -27.58 24.24 -40.25
N PRO A 103 -28.29 24.80 -39.24
CA PRO A 103 -29.15 25.95 -39.44
C PRO A 103 -28.41 27.14 -40.07
N ALA A 104 -29.18 27.95 -40.87
CA ALA A 104 -28.62 29.13 -41.54
C ALA A 104 -28.00 30.08 -40.53
N GLN A 105 -26.90 30.75 -40.95
CA GLN A 105 -26.16 31.70 -40.12
C GLN A 105 -27.08 32.82 -39.66
N SER A 106 -27.20 33.04 -38.35
CA SER A 106 -28.05 34.10 -37.76
C SER A 106 -27.21 35.28 -37.33
N ALA A 107 -27.63 36.50 -37.70
CA ALA A 107 -26.95 37.74 -37.36
C ALA A 107 -27.28 38.23 -35.92
N VAL A 108 -27.17 37.36 -34.90
CA VAL A 108 -27.36 37.78 -33.52
C VAL A 108 -25.98 37.92 -32.87
N ALA A 109 -25.68 39.11 -32.36
CA ALA A 109 -24.46 39.46 -31.68
C ALA A 109 -24.15 38.47 -30.53
N ALA A 110 -22.93 37.91 -30.56
CA ALA A 110 -22.39 37.07 -29.54
C ALA A 110 -21.96 37.93 -28.33
N ASP A 111 -22.94 38.27 -27.48
CA ASP A 111 -22.59 38.66 -26.12
C ASP A 111 -22.77 37.44 -25.21
N ALA A 112 -21.65 36.96 -24.72
CA ALA A 112 -21.41 36.21 -23.52
C ALA A 112 -21.65 34.67 -23.44
N ASP A 113 -21.08 34.12 -22.40
CA ASP A 113 -21.29 32.84 -21.72
C ASP A 113 -21.66 31.62 -22.58
N GLY A 114 -20.63 30.91 -23.05
CA GLY A 114 -20.61 29.50 -23.43
C GLY A 114 -21.76 28.92 -24.28
N ALA A 115 -21.45 28.05 -25.22
CA ALA A 115 -22.47 27.29 -25.95
C ALA A 115 -23.15 26.26 -25.02
N VAL A 116 -24.47 26.16 -25.07
CA VAL A 116 -25.26 25.17 -24.31
C VAL A 116 -25.20 23.84 -25.05
N VAL A 117 -24.77 22.77 -24.38
CA VAL A 117 -24.63 21.43 -24.96
C VAL A 117 -26.03 20.80 -25.11
N MET A 118 -26.41 20.51 -26.34
CA MET A 118 -27.69 19.88 -26.68
C MET A 118 -27.74 18.38 -26.32
N PRO A 119 -28.94 17.81 -26.13
CA PRO A 119 -29.10 16.39 -25.84
C PRO A 119 -28.49 15.45 -26.87
N SER A 120 -28.39 15.86 -28.14
CA SER A 120 -27.73 15.13 -29.23
C SER A 120 -26.24 15.01 -29.01
N ALA A 121 -25.57 16.11 -28.61
CA ALA A 121 -24.15 16.14 -28.27
C ALA A 121 -23.88 15.39 -26.96
N GLN A 122 -24.75 15.51 -25.93
CA GLN A 122 -24.62 14.77 -24.69
C GLN A 122 -24.70 13.24 -24.91
N ARG A 123 -25.64 12.79 -25.74
CA ARG A 123 -25.75 11.36 -26.12
C ARG A 123 -24.52 10.87 -26.85
N ALA A 124 -23.97 11.66 -27.78
CA ALA A 124 -22.75 11.31 -28.50
C ALA A 124 -21.56 11.14 -27.55
N LEU A 125 -21.40 12.05 -26.58
CA LEU A 125 -20.34 11.95 -25.57
C LEU A 125 -20.53 10.74 -24.64
N PHE A 126 -21.77 10.45 -24.26
CA PHE A 126 -22.06 9.28 -23.42
C PHE A 126 -21.78 7.95 -24.17
N HIS A 127 -22.18 7.84 -25.44
CA HIS A 127 -21.86 6.68 -26.28
C HIS A 127 -20.34 6.57 -26.51
N ALA A 128 -19.64 7.68 -26.72
CA ALA A 128 -18.18 7.71 -26.84
C ALA A 128 -17.50 7.18 -25.56
N PHE A 129 -18.03 7.52 -24.39
CA PHE A 129 -17.55 6.98 -23.11
C PHE A 129 -17.78 5.46 -23.02
N GLN A 130 -18.91 4.94 -23.47
CA GLN A 130 -19.17 3.51 -23.54
C GLN A 130 -18.20 2.79 -24.51
N VAL A 131 -17.98 3.38 -25.69
CA VAL A 131 -17.01 2.87 -26.66
C VAL A 131 -15.58 2.85 -26.07
N ALA A 132 -15.15 3.93 -25.44
CA ALA A 132 -13.83 4.00 -24.79
C ALA A 132 -13.68 2.92 -23.71
N ARG A 133 -14.72 2.71 -22.89
CA ARG A 133 -14.71 1.66 -21.87
C ARG A 133 -14.68 0.27 -22.46
N SER A 134 -15.42 0.01 -23.52
CA SER A 134 -15.42 -1.30 -24.21
C SER A 134 -14.10 -1.60 -24.92
N SER A 135 -13.33 -0.55 -25.30
CA SER A 135 -11.97 -0.67 -25.85
C SER A 135 -10.87 -0.67 -24.81
N GLY A 136 -11.22 -0.66 -23.49
CA GLY A 136 -10.24 -0.67 -22.39
C GLY A 136 -9.55 0.68 -22.14
N SER A 137 -10.00 1.77 -22.79
CA SER A 137 -9.44 3.10 -22.59
C SER A 137 -10.01 3.77 -21.33
N THR A 138 -9.13 4.47 -20.59
CA THR A 138 -9.52 5.28 -19.42
C THR A 138 -10.09 6.63 -19.83
N TYR A 139 -9.67 7.14 -20.99
CA TYR A 139 -10.09 8.45 -21.51
C TYR A 139 -10.80 8.30 -22.85
N VAL A 140 -11.69 9.25 -23.13
CA VAL A 140 -12.40 9.35 -24.41
C VAL A 140 -11.53 10.14 -25.39
N ASP A 141 -10.97 9.48 -26.37
CA ASP A 141 -10.20 10.06 -27.46
C ASP A 141 -11.09 10.44 -28.67
N PRO A 142 -10.62 11.27 -29.61
CA PRO A 142 -11.38 11.67 -30.79
C PRO A 142 -11.93 10.50 -31.61
N GLU A 143 -11.18 9.41 -31.70
CA GLU A 143 -11.54 8.18 -32.41
C GLU A 143 -12.75 7.48 -31.75
N HIS A 144 -12.83 7.46 -30.42
CA HIS A 144 -13.98 6.91 -29.69
C HIS A 144 -15.24 7.73 -29.96
N LEU A 145 -15.10 9.06 -29.99
CA LEU A 145 -16.20 9.97 -30.27
C LEU A 145 -16.69 9.86 -31.73
N PHE A 146 -15.75 9.71 -32.67
CA PHE A 146 -16.08 9.48 -34.08
C PHE A 146 -16.80 8.15 -34.29
N PHE A 147 -16.31 7.07 -33.70
CA PHE A 147 -16.94 5.76 -33.79
C PHE A 147 -18.35 5.74 -33.15
N ALA A 148 -18.54 6.45 -32.05
CA ALA A 148 -19.86 6.60 -31.45
C ALA A 148 -20.86 7.32 -32.37
N LEU A 149 -20.41 8.34 -33.12
CA LEU A 149 -21.25 9.03 -34.12
C LEU A 149 -21.57 8.13 -35.32
N VAL A 150 -20.65 7.28 -35.75
CA VAL A 150 -20.89 6.29 -36.83
C VAL A 150 -21.90 5.22 -36.41
N LEU A 151 -21.87 4.78 -35.15
CA LEU A 151 -22.82 3.80 -34.61
C LEU A 151 -24.24 4.38 -34.45
N ALA A 152 -24.36 5.68 -34.26
CA ALA A 152 -25.63 6.37 -34.04
C ALA A 152 -26.33 6.72 -35.38
N GLN A 153 -26.68 5.70 -36.19
CA GLN A 153 -27.22 5.83 -37.55
C GLN A 153 -28.60 6.53 -37.65
N ASP A 154 -29.32 6.60 -36.56
CA ASP A 154 -30.60 7.30 -36.40
C ASP A 154 -30.46 8.81 -36.18
N THR A 155 -29.23 9.29 -35.94
CA THR A 155 -28.96 10.73 -35.71
C THR A 155 -28.61 11.49 -36.99
N PRO A 156 -28.82 12.82 -37.05
CA PRO A 156 -28.40 13.62 -38.19
C PRO A 156 -26.92 13.50 -38.53
N ALA A 157 -26.05 13.36 -37.54
CA ALA A 157 -24.61 13.13 -37.72
C ALA A 157 -24.33 11.74 -38.31
N GLY A 158 -24.96 10.68 -37.80
CA GLY A 158 -24.84 9.32 -38.34
C GLY A 158 -25.35 9.19 -39.78
N LEU A 159 -26.48 9.88 -40.09
CA LEU A 159 -26.99 9.93 -41.49
C LEU A 159 -26.06 10.61 -42.46
N VAL A 160 -25.33 11.65 -42.05
CA VAL A 160 -24.28 12.28 -42.87
C VAL A 160 -23.13 11.30 -43.14
N LEU A 161 -22.66 10.62 -42.10
CA LEU A 161 -21.58 9.66 -42.19
C LEU A 161 -21.96 8.46 -43.08
N ALA A 162 -23.14 7.88 -42.86
CA ALA A 162 -23.66 6.80 -43.69
C ALA A 162 -23.82 7.20 -45.16
N GLY A 163 -24.32 8.42 -45.45
CA GLY A 163 -24.45 8.98 -46.79
C GLY A 163 -23.11 9.25 -47.46
N ALA A 164 -22.04 9.41 -46.73
CA ALA A 164 -20.68 9.51 -47.22
C ALA A 164 -19.94 8.17 -47.34
N GLY A 165 -20.62 7.04 -47.02
CA GLY A 165 -20.04 5.69 -47.06
C GLY A 165 -19.24 5.33 -45.82
N VAL A 166 -19.28 6.14 -44.77
CA VAL A 166 -18.59 5.86 -43.49
C VAL A 166 -19.54 5.05 -42.63
N THR A 167 -19.33 3.74 -42.61
CA THR A 167 -20.09 2.79 -41.79
C THR A 167 -19.16 2.08 -40.80
N ALA A 168 -19.71 1.51 -39.76
CA ALA A 168 -18.95 0.73 -38.80
C ALA A 168 -18.24 -0.48 -39.44
N GLU A 169 -18.89 -1.08 -40.45
CA GLU A 169 -18.33 -2.19 -41.24
C GLU A 169 -17.16 -1.73 -42.11
N ALA A 170 -17.31 -0.57 -42.79
CA ALA A 170 -16.21 -0.02 -43.63
C ALA A 170 -15.00 0.37 -42.76
N LEU A 171 -15.20 0.98 -41.58
CA LEU A 171 -14.13 1.29 -40.64
C LEU A 171 -13.44 0.02 -40.13
N THR A 172 -14.20 -1.03 -39.82
CA THR A 172 -13.66 -2.30 -39.35
C THR A 172 -12.92 -3.05 -40.48
N GLN A 173 -13.39 -2.94 -41.70
CA GLN A 173 -12.77 -3.56 -42.86
C GLN A 173 -11.49 -2.82 -43.30
N GLY A 174 -11.47 -1.49 -43.27
CA GLY A 174 -10.29 -0.67 -43.50
C GLY A 174 -9.18 -0.88 -42.46
N LEU A 175 -9.54 -1.28 -41.23
CA LEU A 175 -8.59 -1.73 -40.22
C LEU A 175 -8.05 -3.15 -40.50
N ARG A 176 -8.86 -4.05 -41.14
CA ARG A 176 -8.43 -5.40 -41.51
C ARG A 176 -7.51 -5.42 -42.73
N GLU A 177 -7.72 -4.53 -43.69
CA GLU A 177 -6.87 -4.42 -44.87
C GLU A 177 -5.47 -3.87 -44.59
N THR A 178 -5.29 -3.10 -43.50
CA THR A 178 -3.97 -2.64 -43.06
C THR A 178 -3.14 -3.70 -42.32
N VAL A 179 -3.76 -4.80 -41.88
CA VAL A 179 -3.06 -5.94 -41.26
C VAL A 179 -2.66 -6.98 -42.33
N GLY A 180 -3.13 -6.83 -43.59
CA GLY A 180 -2.97 -7.81 -44.67
C GLY A 180 -2.19 -7.35 -45.93
N ALA A 181 -1.65 -6.14 -45.98
CA ALA A 181 -0.82 -5.71 -47.11
C ALA A 181 0.58 -5.32 -46.63
N PRO A 182 1.65 -5.91 -47.21
CA PRO A 182 3.01 -5.42 -46.99
C PRO A 182 3.15 -4.05 -47.65
N ASP A 183 3.54 -3.03 -46.92
CA ASP A 183 3.92 -1.72 -47.42
C ASP A 183 5.17 -1.85 -48.30
N GLU A 184 4.99 -1.94 -49.61
CA GLU A 184 6.06 -1.72 -50.60
C GLU A 184 6.17 -0.24 -50.91
N GLN A 185 6.75 0.55 -50.05
CA GLN A 185 7.47 1.80 -50.41
C GLN A 185 7.90 2.58 -49.15
N ALA A 186 8.94 2.12 -48.51
CA ALA A 186 9.90 2.97 -47.85
C ALA A 186 11.28 2.36 -48.05
N GLY A 187 12.03 2.95 -48.92
CA GLY A 187 13.36 2.49 -49.21
C GLY A 187 14.35 2.69 -48.10
N ASP A 188 15.30 1.79 -48.12
CA ASP A 188 16.55 1.63 -47.39
C ASP A 188 16.56 0.79 -46.12
N ALA A 189 16.99 -0.46 -46.34
CA ALA A 189 17.90 -1.25 -45.49
C ALA A 189 17.49 -1.54 -44.04
N GLN A 190 16.57 -2.48 -43.87
CA GLN A 190 16.76 -3.53 -42.85
C GLN A 190 16.19 -4.84 -43.39
N GLU A 191 17.04 -5.85 -43.47
CA GLU A 191 16.61 -7.24 -43.78
C GLU A 191 15.41 -7.61 -42.93
N GLY A 192 14.28 -7.94 -43.54
CA GLY A 192 13.05 -8.30 -42.87
C GLY A 192 13.31 -9.31 -41.77
N SER A 193 12.97 -8.94 -40.54
CA SER A 193 13.17 -9.80 -39.39
C SER A 193 12.56 -11.17 -39.67
N ARG A 194 13.41 -12.22 -39.54
CA ARG A 194 12.97 -13.61 -39.66
C ARG A 194 12.18 -14.11 -38.46
N THR A 195 11.88 -13.23 -37.45
CA THR A 195 11.21 -13.55 -36.17
C THR A 195 10.25 -12.43 -35.74
N PRO A 196 9.21 -12.09 -36.55
CA PRO A 196 8.36 -10.93 -36.28
C PRO A 196 7.58 -11.03 -34.97
N MET A 197 7.19 -12.24 -34.51
CA MET A 197 6.50 -12.42 -33.27
C MET A 197 7.43 -12.32 -32.04
N LEU A 198 8.64 -12.83 -32.14
CA LEU A 198 9.66 -12.69 -31.12
C LEU A 198 10.12 -11.24 -30.96
N ASP A 199 10.26 -10.49 -32.06
CA ASP A 199 10.64 -9.08 -32.01
C ASP A 199 9.52 -8.20 -31.39
N ARG A 200 8.27 -8.65 -31.56
CA ARG A 200 7.11 -7.93 -31.01
C ARG A 200 6.84 -8.21 -29.52
N PHE A 201 7.03 -9.45 -29.08
CA PHE A 201 6.65 -9.92 -27.75
C PHE A 201 7.83 -10.44 -26.93
N GLY A 202 9.05 -10.37 -27.45
CA GLY A 202 10.27 -10.80 -26.79
C GLY A 202 11.23 -9.63 -26.57
N THR A 203 11.92 -9.67 -25.44
CA THR A 203 13.04 -8.75 -25.16
C THR A 203 14.35 -9.55 -25.23
N ASP A 204 15.28 -9.15 -26.09
CA ASP A 204 16.60 -9.77 -26.18
C ASP A 204 17.52 -9.30 -25.06
N LEU A 205 17.68 -10.15 -24.04
CA LEU A 205 18.55 -9.86 -22.89
C LEU A 205 20.04 -9.87 -23.30
N THR A 206 20.41 -10.66 -24.31
CA THR A 206 21.79 -10.75 -24.78
C THR A 206 22.21 -9.48 -25.52
N GLU A 207 21.30 -8.88 -26.28
CA GLU A 207 21.52 -7.60 -26.93
C GLU A 207 21.65 -6.47 -25.90
N ARG A 208 20.72 -6.42 -24.91
CA ARG A 208 20.79 -5.46 -23.80
C ARG A 208 22.08 -5.61 -22.99
N ALA A 209 22.59 -6.84 -22.81
CA ALA A 209 23.87 -7.11 -22.17
C ALA A 209 25.05 -6.52 -22.99
N ARG A 210 25.04 -6.66 -24.33
CA ARG A 210 26.07 -6.09 -25.21
C ARG A 210 26.07 -4.56 -25.18
N GLU A 211 24.90 -3.97 -25.06
CA GLU A 211 24.71 -2.52 -24.96
C GLU A 211 25.02 -1.94 -23.56
N GLY A 212 25.32 -2.81 -22.58
CA GLY A 212 25.54 -2.41 -21.20
C GLY A 212 24.30 -1.88 -20.49
N ARG A 213 23.10 -2.29 -20.91
CA ARG A 213 21.81 -1.85 -20.37
C ARG A 213 21.22 -2.79 -19.31
N LEU A 214 21.98 -3.82 -18.92
CA LEU A 214 21.61 -4.69 -17.82
C LEU A 214 22.35 -4.28 -16.57
N ASP A 215 21.67 -4.39 -15.45
CA ASP A 215 22.26 -4.17 -14.14
C ASP A 215 23.32 -5.24 -13.81
N PRO A 216 24.35 -4.91 -13.02
CA PRO A 216 25.37 -5.88 -12.63
C PRO A 216 24.74 -6.97 -11.74
N VAL A 217 24.95 -8.22 -12.10
CA VAL A 217 24.48 -9.37 -11.32
C VAL A 217 25.55 -9.77 -10.30
N ILE A 218 25.18 -9.75 -9.03
CA ILE A 218 26.10 -9.96 -7.90
C ILE A 218 25.59 -11.10 -7.03
N GLY A 219 26.48 -12.01 -6.61
CA GLY A 219 26.20 -13.07 -5.65
C GLY A 219 25.30 -14.19 -6.17
N ARG A 220 25.24 -14.37 -7.51
CA ARG A 220 24.42 -15.41 -8.17
C ARG A 220 25.23 -16.38 -9.03
N ASP A 221 26.54 -16.42 -8.82
CA ASP A 221 27.45 -17.24 -9.64
C ASP A 221 27.10 -18.73 -9.59
N ALA A 222 26.74 -19.24 -8.42
CA ALA A 222 26.39 -20.65 -8.22
C ALA A 222 25.08 -21.02 -8.95
N GLU A 223 24.07 -20.17 -8.87
CA GLU A 223 22.79 -20.37 -9.57
C GLU A 223 22.97 -20.26 -11.08
N ILE A 224 23.77 -19.31 -11.58
CA ILE A 224 24.10 -19.16 -13.00
C ILE A 224 24.87 -20.39 -13.48
N GLU A 225 25.87 -20.87 -12.75
CA GLU A 225 26.62 -22.09 -13.10
C GLU A 225 25.68 -23.29 -13.18
N GLN A 226 24.76 -23.44 -12.23
CA GLN A 226 23.76 -24.51 -12.23
C GLN A 226 22.81 -24.44 -13.42
N VAL A 227 22.36 -23.23 -13.78
CA VAL A 227 21.53 -23.00 -14.99
C VAL A 227 22.30 -23.40 -16.25
N VAL A 228 23.57 -23.00 -16.38
CA VAL A 228 24.45 -23.33 -17.50
C VAL A 228 24.67 -24.84 -17.58
N GLU A 229 24.90 -25.50 -16.44
CA GLU A 229 25.01 -26.96 -16.38
C GLU A 229 23.75 -27.66 -16.91
N ILE A 230 22.56 -27.23 -16.42
CA ILE A 230 21.28 -27.83 -16.82
C ILE A 230 21.02 -27.63 -18.30
N LEU A 231 21.24 -26.42 -18.83
CA LEU A 231 21.05 -26.10 -20.25
C LEU A 231 21.99 -26.94 -21.16
N SER A 232 23.13 -27.37 -20.63
CA SER A 232 24.11 -28.20 -21.36
C SER A 232 23.79 -29.70 -21.36
N ARG A 233 22.77 -30.14 -20.60
CA ARG A 233 22.37 -31.56 -20.49
C ARG A 233 21.62 -32.02 -21.74
N ARG A 234 21.70 -33.32 -22.02
CA ARG A 234 20.97 -33.96 -23.11
C ARG A 234 19.47 -34.15 -22.79
N THR A 235 19.12 -34.33 -21.54
CA THR A 235 17.74 -34.50 -21.04
C THR A 235 17.54 -33.67 -19.78
N LYS A 236 16.32 -33.27 -19.48
CA LYS A 236 15.98 -32.32 -18.39
C LYS A 236 16.82 -31.03 -18.48
N ASN A 237 16.89 -30.50 -19.69
CA ASN A 237 17.72 -29.35 -20.03
C ASN A 237 16.99 -28.00 -19.91
N ASN A 238 15.84 -27.98 -19.25
CA ASN A 238 15.09 -26.75 -19.02
C ASN A 238 15.11 -26.41 -17.51
N PRO A 239 15.93 -25.45 -17.07
CA PRO A 239 15.93 -24.99 -15.68
C PRO A 239 14.67 -24.22 -15.32
N VAL A 240 14.17 -24.43 -14.10
CA VAL A 240 13.12 -23.59 -13.52
C VAL A 240 13.67 -22.98 -12.22
N LEU A 241 13.78 -21.67 -12.21
CA LEU A 241 14.18 -20.88 -11.07
C LEU A 241 13.03 -20.82 -10.06
N ILE A 242 13.25 -21.35 -8.86
CA ILE A 242 12.24 -21.43 -7.82
C ILE A 242 12.68 -20.60 -6.63
N GLY A 243 11.87 -19.64 -6.23
CA GLY A 243 12.14 -18.76 -5.08
C GLY A 243 10.98 -17.84 -4.81
N GLU A 244 10.98 -17.19 -3.66
CA GLU A 244 9.99 -16.18 -3.31
C GLU A 244 10.00 -15.00 -4.30
N ALA A 245 8.91 -14.23 -4.36
CA ALA A 245 8.86 -13.01 -5.16
C ALA A 245 9.91 -12.01 -4.64
N GLY A 246 10.67 -11.37 -5.55
CA GLY A 246 11.67 -10.37 -5.17
C GLY A 246 13.07 -10.89 -4.81
N VAL A 247 13.33 -12.22 -4.81
CA VAL A 247 14.68 -12.76 -4.52
C VAL A 247 15.70 -12.56 -5.67
N GLY A 248 15.27 -12.04 -6.83
CA GLY A 248 16.16 -11.80 -7.97
C GLY A 248 16.26 -12.98 -8.94
N LYS A 249 15.17 -13.73 -9.19
CA LYS A 249 15.13 -14.81 -10.19
C LYS A 249 15.47 -14.30 -11.60
N THR A 250 14.95 -13.15 -11.98
CA THR A 250 15.22 -12.51 -13.28
C THR A 250 16.69 -12.11 -13.42
N ALA A 251 17.32 -11.64 -12.34
CA ALA A 251 18.75 -11.32 -12.32
C ALA A 251 19.65 -12.53 -12.67
N VAL A 252 19.27 -13.75 -12.28
CA VAL A 252 20.02 -14.97 -12.65
C VAL A 252 20.01 -15.17 -14.18
N VAL A 253 18.90 -14.85 -14.83
CA VAL A 253 18.79 -14.97 -16.30
C VAL A 253 19.53 -13.83 -17.01
N GLU A 254 19.52 -12.65 -16.45
CA GLU A 254 20.32 -11.51 -16.93
C GLU A 254 21.82 -11.81 -16.79
N GLY A 255 22.23 -12.42 -15.67
CA GLY A 255 23.59 -12.91 -15.47
C GLY A 255 24.00 -14.01 -16.46
N LEU A 256 23.07 -14.91 -16.81
CA LEU A 256 23.30 -15.87 -17.89
C LEU A 256 23.53 -15.16 -19.23
N ALA A 257 22.75 -14.13 -19.55
CA ALA A 257 22.93 -13.35 -20.79
C ALA A 257 24.28 -12.62 -20.79
N GLN A 258 24.68 -12.04 -19.67
CA GLN A 258 26.01 -11.40 -19.50
C GLN A 258 27.13 -12.44 -19.65
N ALA A 259 27.01 -13.63 -19.06
CA ALA A 259 27.98 -14.70 -19.18
C ALA A 259 28.13 -15.21 -20.62
N ILE A 260 27.04 -15.26 -21.38
CA ILE A 260 27.07 -15.63 -22.81
C ILE A 260 27.82 -14.56 -23.62
N VAL A 261 27.56 -13.27 -23.34
CA VAL A 261 28.24 -12.17 -24.05
C VAL A 261 29.73 -12.09 -23.72
N ALA A 262 30.10 -12.44 -22.48
CA ALA A 262 31.49 -12.49 -22.02
C ALA A 262 32.22 -13.78 -22.44
N ASP A 263 31.57 -14.66 -23.20
CA ASP A 263 32.10 -16.00 -23.56
C ASP A 263 32.49 -16.89 -22.36
N ALA A 264 31.92 -16.62 -21.19
CA ALA A 264 32.14 -17.34 -19.94
C ALA A 264 31.25 -18.58 -19.79
N VAL A 265 30.80 -19.15 -20.91
CA VAL A 265 29.92 -20.32 -20.95
C VAL A 265 30.54 -21.44 -21.81
N PRO A 266 30.13 -22.73 -21.65
CA PRO A 266 30.54 -23.84 -22.51
C PRO A 266 30.25 -23.56 -24.00
N GLU A 267 31.05 -24.18 -24.89
CA GLU A 267 30.98 -24.01 -26.34
C GLU A 267 29.57 -24.17 -26.93
N GLN A 268 28.74 -25.04 -26.33
CA GLN A 268 27.35 -25.34 -26.75
C GLN A 268 26.39 -24.16 -26.53
N LEU A 269 26.70 -23.23 -25.63
CA LEU A 269 25.89 -22.07 -25.28
C LEU A 269 26.44 -20.75 -25.83
N ARG A 270 27.67 -20.76 -26.41
CA ARG A 270 28.27 -19.58 -27.01
C ARG A 270 27.46 -19.10 -28.21
N GLY A 271 27.29 -17.81 -28.31
CA GLY A 271 26.57 -17.18 -29.40
C GLY A 271 25.06 -17.36 -29.38
N LYS A 272 24.49 -18.05 -28.38
CA LYS A 272 23.04 -18.13 -28.18
C LYS A 272 22.48 -16.79 -27.70
N ARG A 273 21.25 -16.51 -28.06
CA ARG A 273 20.48 -15.35 -27.62
C ARG A 273 19.49 -15.76 -26.53
N VAL A 274 19.42 -14.99 -25.47
CA VAL A 274 18.43 -15.17 -24.39
C VAL A 274 17.31 -14.18 -24.63
N ILE A 275 16.09 -14.68 -24.88
CA ILE A 275 14.91 -13.85 -25.15
C ILE A 275 13.89 -14.04 -24.05
N ALA A 276 13.58 -12.97 -23.33
CA ALA A 276 12.50 -12.93 -22.35
C ALA A 276 11.16 -12.69 -23.05
N LEU A 277 10.21 -13.61 -22.88
CA LEU A 277 8.85 -13.47 -23.44
C LEU A 277 7.94 -12.71 -22.50
N ASP A 278 7.28 -11.69 -23.03
CA ASP A 278 6.24 -10.92 -22.33
C ASP A 278 4.86 -11.55 -22.57
N LEU A 279 4.47 -12.49 -21.72
CA LEU A 279 3.17 -13.15 -21.80
C LEU A 279 1.99 -12.18 -21.54
N PRO A 280 2.05 -11.26 -20.57
CA PRO A 280 1.04 -10.23 -20.41
C PRO A 280 0.79 -9.40 -21.68
N ALA A 281 1.84 -9.00 -22.40
CA ALA A 281 1.71 -8.29 -23.68
C ALA A 281 1.07 -9.14 -24.78
N MET A 282 1.29 -10.46 -24.78
CA MET A 282 0.61 -11.37 -25.71
C MET A 282 -0.89 -11.49 -25.46
N VAL A 283 -1.32 -11.43 -24.21
CA VAL A 283 -2.73 -11.44 -23.78
C VAL A 283 -3.37 -10.08 -24.00
N ALA A 284 -2.62 -8.99 -23.78
CA ALA A 284 -3.10 -7.63 -23.99
C ALA A 284 -3.46 -7.42 -25.48
N GLY A 285 -4.71 -7.01 -25.74
CA GLY A 285 -5.24 -6.82 -27.09
C GLY A 285 -5.69 -8.09 -27.82
N ALA A 286 -5.69 -9.26 -27.17
CA ALA A 286 -6.41 -10.43 -27.66
C ALA A 286 -7.90 -10.27 -27.32
N ARG A 287 -8.78 -10.20 -28.33
CA ARG A 287 -10.24 -10.05 -28.13
C ARG A 287 -10.91 -11.38 -27.77
N TYR A 288 -10.33 -12.46 -28.22
CA TYR A 288 -10.81 -13.82 -28.00
C TYR A 288 -9.66 -14.73 -27.57
N ARG A 289 -9.98 -15.79 -26.83
CA ARG A 289 -9.04 -16.84 -26.38
C ARG A 289 -8.21 -17.39 -27.54
N GLY A 290 -8.81 -17.57 -28.72
CA GLY A 290 -8.14 -18.07 -29.92
C GLY A 290 -6.99 -17.17 -30.44
N ASP A 291 -7.11 -15.86 -30.25
CA ASP A 291 -6.07 -14.91 -30.70
C ASP A 291 -4.76 -15.08 -29.90
N PHE A 292 -4.87 -15.33 -28.60
CA PHE A 292 -3.70 -15.61 -27.76
C PHE A 292 -3.07 -16.96 -28.09
N GLU A 293 -3.90 -18.02 -28.25
CA GLU A 293 -3.42 -19.35 -28.62
C GLU A 293 -2.71 -19.33 -29.98
N GLU A 294 -3.22 -18.57 -30.97
CA GLU A 294 -2.62 -18.37 -32.26
C GLU A 294 -1.27 -17.64 -32.16
N ARG A 295 -1.20 -16.51 -31.46
CA ARG A 295 0.04 -15.76 -31.23
C ARG A 295 1.11 -16.61 -30.54
N LEU A 296 0.74 -17.34 -29.46
CA LEU A 296 1.65 -18.22 -28.75
C LEU A 296 2.13 -19.37 -29.68
N THR A 297 1.24 -19.94 -30.49
CA THR A 297 1.59 -21.01 -31.43
C THR A 297 2.56 -20.52 -32.48
N GLN A 298 2.35 -19.32 -33.06
CA GLN A 298 3.25 -18.69 -34.02
C GLN A 298 4.60 -18.37 -33.38
N THR A 299 4.62 -17.75 -32.19
CA THR A 299 5.87 -17.49 -31.44
C THR A 299 6.65 -18.76 -31.18
N MET A 300 5.97 -19.83 -30.72
CA MET A 300 6.60 -21.12 -30.50
C MET A 300 7.10 -21.80 -31.79
N ALA A 301 6.52 -21.50 -32.93
CA ALA A 301 7.00 -21.96 -34.21
C ALA A 301 8.32 -21.26 -34.60
N GLU A 302 8.38 -19.94 -34.47
CA GLU A 302 9.60 -19.15 -34.69
C GLU A 302 10.77 -19.60 -33.79
N ILE A 303 10.47 -19.89 -32.48
CA ILE A 303 11.46 -20.40 -31.55
C ILE A 303 11.97 -21.81 -32.00
N ALA A 304 11.05 -22.69 -32.36
CA ALA A 304 11.42 -24.05 -32.76
C ALA A 304 12.30 -24.11 -34.04
N GLU A 305 12.04 -23.22 -35.01
CA GLU A 305 12.88 -23.09 -36.20
C GLU A 305 14.32 -22.69 -35.89
N ARG A 306 14.53 -22.03 -34.74
CA ARG A 306 15.85 -21.54 -34.26
C ARG A 306 16.27 -22.12 -32.92
N SER A 307 15.79 -23.29 -32.59
CA SER A 307 16.06 -23.94 -31.28
C SER A 307 17.56 -24.09 -30.95
N GLY A 308 18.42 -24.11 -31.98
CA GLY A 308 19.87 -24.12 -31.80
C GLY A 308 20.50 -22.80 -31.36
N GLU A 309 19.82 -21.67 -31.61
CA GLU A 309 20.34 -20.31 -31.45
C GLU A 309 19.68 -19.55 -30.25
N LEU A 310 18.52 -20.01 -29.83
CA LEU A 310 17.70 -19.29 -28.86
C LEU A 310 17.58 -20.03 -27.51
N ILE A 311 17.61 -19.26 -26.43
CA ILE A 311 17.18 -19.66 -25.08
C ILE A 311 16.02 -18.74 -24.72
N VAL A 312 14.88 -19.33 -24.41
CA VAL A 312 13.67 -18.57 -24.07
C VAL A 312 13.52 -18.49 -22.56
N PHE A 313 13.32 -17.30 -22.05
CA PHE A 313 12.96 -17.07 -20.65
C PHE A 313 11.46 -16.77 -20.52
N ILE A 314 10.79 -17.43 -19.61
CA ILE A 314 9.40 -17.19 -19.25
C ILE A 314 9.33 -16.96 -17.74
N ASP A 315 8.99 -15.74 -17.38
CA ASP A 315 8.67 -15.45 -15.99
C ASP A 315 7.24 -15.93 -15.67
N GLU A 316 6.98 -16.27 -14.42
CA GLU A 316 5.71 -16.86 -13.96
C GLU A 316 5.25 -18.04 -14.85
N VAL A 317 6.17 -18.94 -15.19
CA VAL A 317 5.92 -20.07 -16.12
C VAL A 317 4.69 -20.91 -15.72
N HIS A 318 4.27 -20.88 -14.47
CA HIS A 318 3.07 -21.54 -13.98
C HIS A 318 1.78 -21.03 -14.63
N THR A 319 1.75 -19.76 -15.06
CA THR A 319 0.59 -19.15 -15.76
C THR A 319 0.28 -19.84 -17.08
N VAL A 320 1.32 -20.33 -17.76
CA VAL A 320 1.21 -21.01 -19.06
C VAL A 320 0.98 -22.50 -18.87
N VAL A 321 1.52 -23.10 -17.81
CA VAL A 321 1.59 -24.56 -17.61
C VAL A 321 0.43 -25.08 -16.76
N GLY A 322 -0.08 -24.26 -15.80
CA GLY A 322 -1.07 -24.68 -14.80
C GLY A 322 -2.53 -24.39 -15.13
N ALA A 323 -2.81 -23.77 -16.24
CA ALA A 323 -4.13 -23.23 -16.56
C ALA A 323 -5.22 -24.27 -16.90
N GLY A 324 -4.94 -25.57 -16.85
CA GLY A 324 -5.88 -26.64 -17.24
C GLY A 324 -6.68 -27.32 -16.13
N ALA A 325 -6.47 -27.01 -14.86
CA ALA A 325 -6.97 -27.86 -13.75
C ALA A 325 -8.14 -27.29 -12.92
N GLY A 326 -8.73 -26.17 -13.28
CA GLY A 326 -9.81 -25.63 -12.44
C GLY A 326 -10.65 -24.51 -13.04
N GLY A 327 -11.82 -24.87 -13.55
CA GLY A 327 -12.91 -23.94 -13.81
C GLY A 327 -12.93 -23.32 -15.21
N ASP A 328 -14.16 -23.10 -15.72
CA ASP A 328 -14.47 -22.45 -17.01
C ASP A 328 -13.70 -21.13 -17.22
N GLY A 329 -12.59 -21.16 -17.96
CA GLY A 329 -11.87 -19.94 -18.38
C GLY A 329 -10.35 -19.98 -18.28
N ALA A 330 -9.71 -20.99 -17.74
CA ALA A 330 -8.26 -21.08 -17.66
C ALA A 330 -7.62 -21.38 -19.03
N MET A 331 -6.59 -20.61 -19.41
CA MET A 331 -5.87 -20.74 -20.68
C MET A 331 -5.06 -22.06 -20.72
N ASP A 332 -5.31 -22.92 -21.69
CA ASP A 332 -4.59 -24.19 -21.85
C ASP A 332 -3.37 -24.05 -22.78
N ALA A 333 -2.51 -23.09 -22.49
CA ALA A 333 -1.25 -22.91 -23.20
C ALA A 333 -0.26 -24.06 -22.96
N GLY A 334 -0.46 -24.83 -21.88
CA GLY A 334 0.32 -26.04 -21.62
C GLY A 334 0.29 -27.06 -22.75
N ASN A 335 -0.83 -27.20 -23.44
CA ASN A 335 -0.97 -28.12 -24.57
C ASN A 335 -0.14 -27.71 -25.82
N ILE A 336 0.21 -26.43 -25.93
CA ILE A 336 1.07 -25.92 -27.02
C ILE A 336 2.55 -26.18 -26.67
N LEU A 337 2.93 -26.01 -25.42
CA LEU A 337 4.33 -26.17 -24.96
C LEU A 337 4.75 -27.64 -24.78
N LYS A 338 3.87 -28.49 -24.21
CA LYS A 338 4.17 -29.89 -23.88
C LYS A 338 4.75 -30.71 -25.06
N PRO A 339 4.16 -30.68 -26.29
CA PRO A 339 4.72 -31.44 -27.41
C PRO A 339 6.11 -30.97 -27.84
N ARG A 340 6.38 -29.65 -27.78
CA ARG A 340 7.66 -29.07 -28.19
C ARG A 340 8.76 -29.30 -27.17
N LEU A 341 8.46 -29.17 -25.88
CA LEU A 341 9.35 -29.59 -24.79
C LEU A 341 9.64 -31.10 -24.85
N ALA A 342 8.64 -31.91 -25.21
CA ALA A 342 8.82 -33.36 -25.32
C ALA A 342 9.79 -33.74 -26.43
N ARG A 343 9.81 -33.01 -27.56
CA ARG A 343 10.71 -33.23 -28.68
C ARG A 343 12.10 -32.60 -28.52
N GLY A 344 12.30 -31.78 -27.47
CA GLY A 344 13.55 -31.06 -27.23
C GLY A 344 13.78 -29.90 -28.20
N GLU A 345 12.70 -29.38 -28.78
CA GLU A 345 12.70 -28.26 -29.74
C GLU A 345 12.81 -26.87 -29.05
N LEU A 346 12.77 -26.85 -27.71
CA LEU A 346 12.83 -25.63 -26.90
C LEU A 346 13.94 -25.76 -25.84
N HIS A 347 14.74 -24.71 -25.73
CA HIS A 347 15.56 -24.43 -24.55
C HIS A 347 14.84 -23.36 -23.72
N LEU A 348 14.22 -23.77 -22.62
CA LEU A 348 13.37 -22.89 -21.80
C LEU A 348 13.99 -22.72 -20.42
N VAL A 349 14.11 -21.49 -19.97
CA VAL A 349 14.36 -21.11 -18.58
C VAL A 349 13.05 -20.59 -18.03
N GLY A 350 12.50 -21.20 -16.98
CA GLY A 350 11.29 -20.73 -16.31
C GLY A 350 11.62 -20.07 -14.97
N ALA A 351 10.79 -19.16 -14.51
CA ALA A 351 10.82 -18.67 -13.13
C ALA A 351 9.43 -18.81 -12.50
N THR A 352 9.36 -19.17 -11.21
CA THR A 352 8.10 -19.32 -10.47
C THR A 352 8.35 -19.33 -8.95
N THR A 353 7.28 -19.31 -8.17
CA THR A 353 7.37 -19.53 -6.72
C THR A 353 7.33 -21.01 -6.35
N LEU A 354 7.75 -21.37 -5.13
CA LEU A 354 7.70 -22.75 -4.65
C LEU A 354 6.27 -23.31 -4.58
N GLY A 355 5.30 -22.46 -4.21
CA GLY A 355 3.90 -22.85 -4.13
C GLY A 355 3.31 -23.22 -5.49
N GLU A 356 3.62 -22.46 -6.50
CA GLU A 356 3.13 -22.62 -7.87
C GLU A 356 3.87 -23.73 -8.63
N TYR A 357 5.16 -23.94 -8.33
CA TYR A 357 5.94 -25.04 -8.91
C TYR A 357 5.32 -26.42 -8.64
N ARG A 358 4.65 -26.61 -7.51
CA ARG A 358 3.90 -27.83 -7.21
C ARG A 358 2.83 -28.17 -8.25
N THR A 359 2.34 -27.20 -8.98
CA THR A 359 1.40 -27.44 -10.09
C THR A 359 2.11 -28.03 -11.30
N ILE A 360 3.35 -27.63 -11.55
CA ILE A 360 4.22 -28.19 -12.61
C ILE A 360 4.63 -29.63 -12.24
N GLU A 361 4.97 -29.90 -10.98
CA GLU A 361 5.34 -31.22 -10.48
C GLU A 361 4.20 -32.26 -10.59
N LYS A 362 2.94 -31.81 -10.49
CA LYS A 362 1.78 -32.71 -10.64
C LYS A 362 1.60 -33.22 -12.08
N ASP A 363 2.24 -32.60 -13.06
CA ASP A 363 2.18 -33.03 -14.45
C ASP A 363 3.42 -33.85 -14.80
N PRO A 364 3.30 -35.21 -14.94
CA PRO A 364 4.45 -36.12 -15.19
C PRO A 364 5.19 -35.84 -16.49
N ALA A 365 4.55 -35.19 -17.49
CA ALA A 365 5.17 -34.86 -18.76
C ALA A 365 6.12 -33.67 -18.61
N LEU A 366 5.79 -32.71 -17.77
CA LEU A 366 6.58 -31.51 -17.49
C LEU A 366 7.67 -31.78 -16.46
N GLU A 367 7.37 -32.52 -15.38
CA GLU A 367 8.34 -32.92 -14.34
C GLU A 367 9.60 -33.58 -14.94
N ARG A 368 9.42 -34.40 -15.96
CA ARG A 368 10.55 -35.10 -16.66
C ARG A 368 11.39 -34.18 -17.53
N ARG A 369 10.98 -32.95 -17.77
CA ARG A 369 11.62 -32.00 -18.68
C ARG A 369 12.23 -30.80 -17.97
N PHE A 370 11.68 -30.46 -16.84
CA PHE A 370 12.14 -29.35 -16.01
C PHE A 370 13.09 -29.83 -14.90
N GLN A 371 14.06 -28.97 -14.59
CA GLN A 371 14.98 -29.17 -13.47
C GLN A 371 14.92 -27.94 -12.56
N PRO A 372 14.52 -28.10 -11.29
CA PRO A 372 14.44 -26.97 -10.37
C PRO A 372 15.83 -26.46 -9.98
N VAL A 373 15.97 -25.14 -9.95
CA VAL A 373 17.10 -24.39 -9.41
C VAL A 373 16.54 -23.49 -8.30
N LYS A 374 16.98 -23.70 -7.08
CA LYS A 374 16.52 -22.89 -5.95
C LYS A 374 17.28 -21.56 -5.91
N VAL A 375 16.54 -20.46 -5.95
CA VAL A 375 17.06 -19.10 -5.76
C VAL A 375 16.65 -18.61 -4.39
N GLY A 376 17.59 -18.56 -3.48
CA GLY A 376 17.37 -18.10 -2.11
C GLY A 376 17.51 -16.60 -1.96
N GLU A 377 17.13 -16.11 -0.78
CA GLU A 377 17.40 -14.74 -0.36
C GLU A 377 18.92 -14.52 -0.24
N PRO A 378 19.49 -13.43 -0.74
CA PRO A 378 20.91 -13.15 -0.63
C PRO A 378 21.29 -12.86 0.82
N SER A 379 22.58 -13.05 1.17
CA SER A 379 23.10 -12.62 2.46
C SER A 379 23.03 -11.08 2.58
N ILE A 380 23.06 -10.57 3.81
CA ILE A 380 23.09 -9.13 4.08
C ILE A 380 24.26 -8.47 3.32
N GLU A 381 25.44 -9.10 3.35
CA GLU A 381 26.63 -8.56 2.68
C GLU A 381 26.50 -8.56 1.15
N ASP A 382 25.90 -9.59 0.56
CA ASP A 382 25.67 -9.63 -0.87
C ASP A 382 24.56 -8.66 -1.29
N ALA A 383 23.52 -8.48 -0.47
CA ALA A 383 22.49 -7.47 -0.69
C ALA A 383 23.08 -6.05 -0.67
N VAL A 384 24.02 -5.75 0.24
CA VAL A 384 24.74 -4.45 0.22
C VAL A 384 25.50 -4.26 -1.08
N LYS A 385 26.25 -5.29 -1.55
CA LYS A 385 26.97 -5.21 -2.83
C LYS A 385 26.01 -5.03 -4.02
N ILE A 386 24.85 -5.69 -3.99
CA ILE A 386 23.81 -5.49 -5.03
C ILE A 386 23.37 -4.02 -5.05
N LEU A 387 23.09 -3.41 -3.90
CA LEU A 387 22.72 -2.00 -3.83
C LEU A 387 23.86 -1.08 -4.29
N GLU A 388 25.11 -1.40 -3.94
CA GLU A 388 26.30 -0.67 -4.43
C GLU A 388 26.39 -0.70 -5.96
N GLY A 389 26.11 -1.86 -6.56
CA GLY A 389 26.07 -2.00 -8.03
C GLY A 389 24.93 -1.22 -8.69
N LEU A 390 23.76 -1.14 -8.04
CA LEU A 390 22.59 -0.41 -8.53
C LEU A 390 22.66 1.10 -8.26
N ARG A 391 23.52 1.54 -7.31
CA ARG A 391 23.66 2.95 -6.89
C ARG A 391 23.72 3.94 -8.06
N PRO A 392 24.58 3.77 -9.08
CA PRO A 392 24.72 4.76 -10.15
C PRO A 392 23.41 5.00 -10.89
N ALA A 393 22.62 3.95 -11.16
CA ALA A 393 21.35 4.06 -11.86
C ALA A 393 20.30 4.84 -11.04
N TYR A 394 20.23 4.58 -9.72
CA TYR A 394 19.31 5.29 -8.82
C TYR A 394 19.75 6.73 -8.55
N GLU A 395 21.07 6.99 -8.45
CA GLU A 395 21.64 8.35 -8.32
C GLU A 395 21.30 9.20 -9.55
N GLU A 396 21.45 8.64 -10.75
CA GLU A 396 21.08 9.30 -12.00
C GLU A 396 19.59 9.60 -12.08
N HIS A 397 18.76 8.59 -11.75
CA HIS A 397 17.29 8.70 -11.83
C HIS A 397 16.76 9.77 -10.87
N HIS A 398 17.15 9.72 -9.59
CA HIS A 398 16.66 10.65 -8.58
C HIS A 398 17.48 11.96 -8.50
N ARG A 399 18.64 12.03 -9.14
CA ARG A 399 19.61 13.14 -9.05
C ARG A 399 19.98 13.44 -7.58
N VAL A 400 20.28 12.39 -6.83
CA VAL A 400 20.76 12.40 -5.45
C VAL A 400 21.99 11.54 -5.34
N THR A 401 22.74 11.61 -4.24
CA THR A 401 23.84 10.69 -3.94
C THR A 401 23.50 9.85 -2.72
N TYR A 402 23.85 8.56 -2.72
CA TYR A 402 23.65 7.66 -1.58
C TYR A 402 24.98 7.42 -0.88
N THR A 403 24.99 7.56 0.45
CA THR A 403 26.13 7.17 1.26
C THR A 403 26.21 5.65 1.42
N ASP A 404 27.42 5.10 1.63
CA ASP A 404 27.57 3.66 1.92
C ASP A 404 26.81 3.26 3.19
N ALA A 405 26.75 4.15 4.18
CA ALA A 405 25.96 3.97 5.38
C ALA A 405 24.44 3.86 5.07
N ALA A 406 23.92 4.65 4.13
CA ALA A 406 22.52 4.57 3.71
C ALA A 406 22.20 3.23 3.03
N LEU A 407 23.06 2.73 2.13
CA LEU A 407 22.88 1.45 1.46
C LEU A 407 22.90 0.31 2.47
N ARG A 408 23.85 0.31 3.39
CA ARG A 408 23.92 -0.68 4.48
C ARG A 408 22.69 -0.59 5.37
N ALA A 409 22.25 0.61 5.76
CA ALA A 409 21.06 0.81 6.56
C ALA A 409 19.79 0.31 5.84
N ALA A 410 19.69 0.49 4.51
CA ALA A 410 18.55 -0.02 3.74
C ALA A 410 18.44 -1.55 3.82
N VAL A 411 19.57 -2.25 3.77
CA VAL A 411 19.60 -3.71 3.90
C VAL A 411 19.30 -4.14 5.34
N GLU A 412 20.04 -3.62 6.33
CA GLU A 412 19.95 -4.03 7.73
C GLU A 412 18.59 -3.69 8.35
N LEU A 413 18.09 -2.46 8.12
CA LEU A 413 16.77 -2.04 8.60
C LEU A 413 15.65 -2.76 7.83
N GLY A 414 15.82 -2.96 6.51
CA GLY A 414 14.89 -3.72 5.70
C GLY A 414 14.78 -5.17 6.18
N ASP A 415 15.90 -5.83 6.44
CA ASP A 415 15.92 -7.21 6.93
C ASP A 415 15.28 -7.34 8.32
N ARG A 416 15.60 -6.42 9.20
CA ARG A 416 15.13 -6.45 10.60
C ARG A 416 13.66 -6.05 10.74
N TYR A 417 13.15 -5.11 9.96
CA TYR A 417 11.85 -4.48 10.20
C TYR A 417 10.80 -4.75 9.13
N LEU A 418 11.18 -5.15 7.91
CA LEU A 418 10.25 -5.50 6.83
C LEU A 418 10.28 -7.02 6.60
N THR A 419 9.50 -7.73 7.41
CA THR A 419 9.50 -9.21 7.44
C THR A 419 8.53 -9.83 6.42
N ASP A 420 7.66 -9.02 5.81
CA ASP A 420 6.68 -9.44 4.80
C ASP A 420 7.24 -9.51 3.38
N ARG A 421 8.49 -9.06 3.18
CA ARG A 421 9.21 -9.03 1.91
C ARG A 421 10.62 -9.61 2.06
N VAL A 422 11.23 -9.94 0.94
CA VAL A 422 12.56 -10.56 0.89
C VAL A 422 13.62 -9.61 0.35
N LEU A 423 14.90 -9.87 0.69
CA LEU A 423 16.04 -9.22 0.07
C LEU A 423 16.26 -9.79 -1.34
N PRO A 424 16.77 -9.01 -2.32
CA PRO A 424 17.16 -7.60 -2.21
C PRO A 424 16.01 -6.60 -2.46
N ASP A 425 14.84 -7.07 -2.90
CA ASP A 425 13.71 -6.24 -3.35
C ASP A 425 13.28 -5.18 -2.33
N LYS A 426 13.12 -5.60 -1.05
CA LYS A 426 12.76 -4.65 0.02
C LYS A 426 13.79 -3.55 0.24
N ALA A 427 15.09 -3.84 0.08
CA ALA A 427 16.15 -2.86 0.25
C ALA A 427 16.28 -1.92 -0.96
N ILE A 428 16.04 -2.43 -2.16
CA ILE A 428 15.95 -1.64 -3.39
C ILE A 428 14.78 -0.64 -3.30
N ASP A 429 13.60 -1.10 -2.86
CA ASP A 429 12.43 -0.24 -2.66
C ASP A 429 12.69 0.87 -1.62
N LEU A 430 13.45 0.59 -0.55
CA LEU A 430 13.81 1.59 0.44
C LEU A 430 14.71 2.69 -0.12
N ILE A 431 15.73 2.37 -0.92
CA ILE A 431 16.59 3.40 -1.53
C ILE A 431 15.84 4.21 -2.58
N ASP A 432 14.99 3.57 -3.38
CA ASP A 432 14.14 4.22 -4.36
C ASP A 432 13.20 5.24 -3.71
N GLN A 433 12.47 4.83 -2.68
CA GLN A 433 11.58 5.71 -1.92
C GLN A 433 12.33 6.85 -1.22
N ALA A 434 13.51 6.58 -0.65
CA ALA A 434 14.31 7.61 0.03
C ALA A 434 14.80 8.67 -0.97
N GLY A 435 15.29 8.25 -2.14
CA GLY A 435 15.72 9.14 -3.22
C GLY A 435 14.57 10.00 -3.76
N ALA A 436 13.43 9.38 -4.06
CA ALA A 436 12.24 10.06 -4.54
C ALA A 436 11.74 11.11 -3.53
N ARG A 437 11.72 10.78 -2.24
CA ARG A 437 11.29 11.71 -1.17
C ARG A 437 12.23 12.88 -0.98
N LEU A 438 13.53 12.63 -0.95
CA LEU A 438 14.51 13.71 -0.82
C LEU A 438 14.36 14.68 -2.00
N ARG A 439 14.20 14.16 -3.20
CA ARG A 439 13.96 14.99 -4.38
C ARG A 439 12.67 15.82 -4.28
N LEU A 440 11.57 15.22 -3.83
CA LEU A 440 10.30 15.93 -3.63
C LEU A 440 10.44 17.07 -2.60
N ARG A 441 11.20 16.85 -1.52
CA ARG A 441 11.46 17.88 -0.49
C ARG A 441 12.32 19.03 -1.02
N LEU A 442 13.25 18.73 -1.91
CA LEU A 442 14.12 19.74 -2.52
C LEU A 442 13.36 20.57 -3.57
N GLY A 443 12.18 20.13 -3.99
CA GLY A 443 11.34 20.76 -5.01
C GLY A 443 11.91 20.61 -6.41
N VAL A 444 11.16 21.10 -7.41
CA VAL A 444 11.62 21.13 -8.80
C VAL A 444 12.88 21.98 -8.87
N ALA A 445 13.99 21.40 -9.28
CA ALA A 445 15.20 22.16 -9.55
C ALA A 445 14.86 23.17 -10.65
N VAL A 446 14.87 24.46 -10.31
CA VAL A 446 14.72 25.53 -11.30
C VAL A 446 15.97 25.45 -12.18
N ASP A 447 15.76 25.16 -13.45
CA ASP A 447 16.86 25.11 -14.42
C ASP A 447 17.42 26.53 -14.63
N VAL A 448 18.49 26.82 -13.89
CA VAL A 448 19.13 28.15 -13.93
C VAL A 448 19.73 28.44 -15.30
N ASP A 449 20.18 27.38 -16.02
CA ASP A 449 20.75 27.55 -17.37
C ASP A 449 19.66 27.89 -18.38
N ALA A 450 18.48 27.24 -18.26
CA ALA A 450 17.32 27.62 -19.07
C ALA A 450 16.83 29.04 -18.78
N LEU A 451 16.81 29.46 -17.50
CA LEU A 451 16.46 30.84 -17.12
C LEU A 451 17.52 31.84 -17.59
N MET A 452 18.80 31.51 -17.59
CA MET A 452 19.86 32.39 -18.15
C MET A 452 19.73 32.53 -19.67
N THR A 453 19.35 31.47 -20.36
CA THR A 453 19.08 31.49 -21.80
C THR A 453 17.83 32.34 -22.12
N GLU A 454 16.76 32.19 -21.31
CA GLU A 454 15.55 33.04 -21.42
C GLU A 454 15.90 34.51 -21.15
N LEU A 455 16.72 34.82 -20.15
CA LEU A 455 17.17 36.17 -19.84
C LEU A 455 17.93 36.79 -21.00
N ALA A 456 18.89 36.07 -21.59
CA ALA A 456 19.67 36.55 -22.73
C ALA A 456 18.76 36.82 -23.96
N THR A 457 17.75 36.00 -24.19
CA THR A 457 16.76 36.18 -25.26
C THR A 457 15.91 37.43 -25.04
N LEU A 458 15.38 37.61 -23.85
CA LEU A 458 14.57 38.79 -23.46
C LEU A 458 15.39 40.08 -23.53
N GLU A 459 16.67 40.06 -23.15
CA GLU A 459 17.57 41.21 -23.26
C GLU A 459 17.81 41.58 -24.73
N SER A 460 18.00 40.60 -25.61
CA SER A 460 18.13 40.80 -27.06
C SER A 460 16.85 41.40 -27.66
N GLU A 461 15.67 40.88 -27.30
CA GLU A 461 14.39 41.37 -27.75
C GLU A 461 14.13 42.81 -27.26
N LYS A 462 14.45 43.10 -26.00
CA LYS A 462 14.37 44.48 -25.46
C LYS A 462 15.23 45.43 -26.24
N ASN A 463 16.47 45.09 -26.54
CA ASN A 463 17.40 45.94 -27.29
C ASN A 463 16.88 46.16 -28.73
N ALA A 464 16.32 45.14 -29.38
CA ALA A 464 15.69 45.28 -30.68
C ALA A 464 14.44 46.15 -30.65
N ALA A 465 13.59 46.07 -29.62
CA ALA A 465 12.46 46.94 -29.45
C ALA A 465 12.86 48.43 -29.25
N VAL A 466 13.90 48.69 -28.46
CA VAL A 466 14.45 50.03 -28.27
C VAL A 466 15.01 50.58 -29.59
N ALA A 467 15.76 49.80 -30.37
CA ALA A 467 16.28 50.17 -31.67
C ALA A 467 15.18 50.47 -32.69
N ALA A 468 14.01 49.87 -32.55
CA ALA A 468 12.79 50.06 -33.36
C ALA A 468 11.87 51.13 -32.81
N GLU A 469 12.28 51.92 -31.79
CA GLU A 469 11.53 52.98 -31.09
C GLU A 469 10.21 52.53 -30.47
N ARG A 470 10.04 51.21 -30.20
CA ARG A 470 8.85 50.61 -29.58
C ARG A 470 9.00 50.60 -28.05
N TYR A 471 8.87 51.77 -27.44
CA TYR A 471 9.17 51.94 -26.00
C TYR A 471 8.21 51.23 -25.05
N GLU A 472 6.96 51.02 -25.48
CA GLU A 472 5.95 50.31 -24.68
C GLU A 472 6.28 48.80 -24.57
N ASP A 473 6.64 48.18 -25.70
CA ASP A 473 7.12 46.81 -25.74
C ASP A 473 8.41 46.62 -24.95
N ALA A 474 9.37 47.58 -25.06
CA ALA A 474 10.60 47.58 -24.32
C ALA A 474 10.39 47.67 -22.80
N SER A 475 9.37 48.38 -22.35
CA SER A 475 8.98 48.46 -20.93
C SER A 475 8.44 47.12 -20.39
N GLN A 476 7.58 46.46 -21.17
CA GLN A 476 7.04 45.14 -20.80
C GLN A 476 8.14 44.07 -20.74
N LEU A 477 9.07 44.08 -21.71
CA LEU A 477 10.20 43.17 -21.71
C LEU A 477 11.16 43.44 -20.53
N ARG A 478 11.35 44.69 -20.11
CA ARG A 478 12.12 45.03 -18.93
C ARG A 478 11.49 44.46 -17.67
N ASP A 479 10.15 44.52 -17.50
CA ASP A 479 9.43 44.02 -16.34
C ASP A 479 9.56 42.47 -16.28
N ARG A 480 9.49 41.83 -17.43
CA ARG A 480 9.74 40.37 -17.56
C ARG A 480 11.18 39.99 -17.23
N ILE A 481 12.17 40.79 -17.67
CA ILE A 481 13.59 40.59 -17.32
C ILE A 481 13.79 40.64 -15.81
N LEU A 482 13.17 41.60 -15.12
CA LEU A 482 13.24 41.72 -13.66
C LEU A 482 12.63 40.48 -12.99
N GLU A 483 11.50 39.97 -13.47
CA GLU A 483 10.88 38.75 -12.93
C GLU A 483 11.79 37.51 -13.11
N VAL A 484 12.40 37.34 -14.29
CA VAL A 484 13.35 36.24 -14.54
C VAL A 484 14.60 36.38 -13.70
N GLN A 485 15.13 37.62 -13.54
CA GLN A 485 16.28 37.87 -12.65
C GLN A 485 15.96 37.55 -11.19
N GLU A 486 14.76 37.90 -10.73
CA GLU A 486 14.35 37.56 -9.36
C GLU A 486 14.20 36.04 -9.16
N ARG A 487 13.69 35.32 -10.16
CA ARG A 487 13.64 33.85 -10.17
C ARG A 487 15.03 33.23 -10.14
N ILE A 488 15.99 33.76 -10.89
CA ILE A 488 17.41 33.35 -10.87
C ILE A 488 18.04 33.64 -9.51
N ALA A 489 17.81 34.80 -8.91
CA ALA A 489 18.31 35.15 -7.60
C ALA A 489 17.73 34.24 -6.49
N GLN A 490 16.44 33.95 -6.55
CA GLN A 490 15.79 32.99 -5.63
C GLN A 490 16.35 31.58 -5.81
N ALA A 491 16.53 31.12 -7.06
CA ALA A 491 17.10 29.81 -7.35
C ALA A 491 18.58 29.72 -6.92
N SER A 492 19.38 30.79 -7.15
CA SER A 492 20.79 30.84 -6.75
C SER A 492 20.97 30.97 -5.24
N GLY A 493 20.10 31.73 -4.56
CA GLY A 493 20.08 31.82 -3.09
C GLY A 493 19.70 30.52 -2.42
N GLN A 494 18.80 29.76 -2.99
CA GLN A 494 18.45 28.41 -2.54
C GLN A 494 19.50 27.36 -2.94
N GLY A 495 20.24 27.56 -4.03
CA GLY A 495 21.30 26.68 -4.49
C GLY A 495 22.56 26.71 -3.61
N ALA A 496 22.85 27.85 -3.00
CA ALA A 496 23.97 27.98 -2.04
C ALA A 496 23.68 27.34 -0.67
N ALA A 497 22.39 27.17 -0.31
CA ALA A 497 21.95 26.45 0.89
C ALA A 497 21.67 24.96 0.62
N ARG A 498 21.63 24.52 -0.64
CA ARG A 498 21.46 23.13 -1.06
C ARG A 498 22.85 22.49 -1.16
N GLY A 499 23.37 22.00 -0.01
CA GLY A 499 24.37 20.93 -0.02
C GLY A 499 23.91 19.82 -0.95
N ALA A 500 24.84 19.06 -1.55
CA ALA A 500 24.51 17.94 -2.41
C ALA A 500 23.35 17.15 -1.81
N ALA A 501 22.35 16.79 -2.63
CA ALA A 501 21.20 16.00 -2.19
C ALA A 501 21.68 14.60 -1.81
N VAL A 502 22.10 14.43 -0.56
CA VAL A 502 22.70 13.20 -0.05
C VAL A 502 21.67 12.45 0.76
N VAL A 503 21.38 11.21 0.36
CA VAL A 503 20.60 10.26 1.14
C VAL A 503 21.52 9.59 2.14
N ASP A 504 21.27 9.77 3.41
CA ASP A 504 21.98 9.17 4.54
C ASP A 504 21.13 8.13 5.27
N GLU A 505 21.66 7.55 6.33
CA GLU A 505 20.98 6.57 7.17
C GLU A 505 19.66 7.09 7.76
N ALA A 506 19.60 8.38 8.13
CA ALA A 506 18.40 8.98 8.71
C ALA A 506 17.24 9.04 7.71
N HIS A 507 17.52 9.27 6.42
CA HIS A 507 16.50 9.25 5.37
C HIS A 507 15.93 7.84 5.17
N ILE A 508 16.76 6.82 5.19
CA ILE A 508 16.33 5.42 5.13
C ILE A 508 15.47 5.07 6.35
N ALA A 509 15.96 5.43 7.56
CA ALA A 509 15.22 5.21 8.79
C ALA A 509 13.82 5.89 8.77
N GLU A 510 13.70 7.07 8.16
CA GLU A 510 12.41 7.73 7.99
C GLU A 510 11.46 6.97 7.05
N VAL A 511 11.97 6.37 5.98
CA VAL A 511 11.16 5.53 5.07
C VAL A 511 10.68 4.28 5.80
N VAL A 512 11.57 3.57 6.48
CA VAL A 512 11.22 2.38 7.27
C VAL A 512 10.21 2.73 8.37
N SER A 513 10.41 3.87 9.04
CA SER A 513 9.48 4.38 10.06
C SER A 513 8.06 4.54 9.54
N ARG A 514 7.90 5.07 8.34
CA ARG A 514 6.57 5.20 7.73
C ARG A 514 5.94 3.88 7.33
N ALA A 515 6.76 2.95 6.84
CA ALA A 515 6.28 1.64 6.42
C ALA A 515 5.85 0.79 7.62
N THR A 516 6.54 0.91 8.75
CA THR A 516 6.36 0.07 9.94
C THR A 516 5.59 0.75 11.08
N GLY A 517 5.47 2.08 11.04
CA GLY A 517 4.94 2.88 12.16
C GLY A 517 5.93 3.09 13.32
N ILE A 518 7.18 2.58 13.22
CA ILE A 518 8.19 2.76 14.25
C ILE A 518 8.86 4.13 14.07
N PRO A 519 8.96 4.98 15.11
CA PRO A 519 9.62 6.28 14.99
C PRO A 519 11.06 6.16 14.50
N ALA A 520 11.45 7.02 13.53
CA ALA A 520 12.78 7.01 12.92
C ALA A 520 13.91 7.21 13.96
N THR A 521 13.63 7.98 15.01
CA THR A 521 14.55 8.22 16.13
C THR A 521 14.91 6.95 16.90
N ARG A 522 14.10 5.89 16.80
CA ARG A 522 14.34 4.60 17.47
C ARG A 522 15.17 3.62 16.63
N LEU A 523 15.31 3.88 15.35
CA LEU A 523 16.10 3.06 14.44
C LEU A 523 17.61 3.42 14.53
N THR A 524 17.95 4.48 15.25
CA THR A 524 19.30 5.00 15.43
C THR A 524 19.80 4.93 16.89
N ALA A 525 20.99 5.42 17.19
CA ALA A 525 21.74 5.22 18.44
C ALA A 525 21.06 5.66 19.77
N THR A 526 19.93 6.39 19.71
CA THR A 526 19.20 6.89 20.89
C THR A 526 18.39 5.82 21.65
N GLU A 527 18.24 4.62 21.09
CA GLU A 527 17.47 3.52 21.72
C GLU A 527 18.09 3.11 23.08
N ARG A 528 19.41 3.17 23.22
CA ARG A 528 20.09 2.82 24.48
C ARG A 528 19.75 3.77 25.61
N GLU A 529 19.65 5.07 25.34
CA GLU A 529 19.30 6.07 26.36
C GLU A 529 17.87 5.91 26.84
N ARG A 530 16.93 5.63 25.92
CA ARG A 530 15.52 5.39 26.27
C ARG A 530 15.33 4.12 27.08
N LEU A 531 16.03 3.04 26.75
CA LEU A 531 15.98 1.80 27.53
C LEU A 531 16.57 1.98 28.92
N ALA A 532 17.51 2.91 29.11
CA ALA A 532 18.02 3.26 30.43
C ALA A 532 16.97 3.94 31.30
N HIS A 533 16.09 4.77 30.71
CA HIS A 533 15.04 5.53 31.41
C HIS A 533 13.66 4.85 31.35
N LEU A 534 13.56 3.62 30.81
CA LEU A 534 12.29 2.93 30.64
C LEU A 534 11.50 2.78 31.95
N GLU A 535 12.16 2.52 33.07
CA GLU A 535 11.51 2.41 34.37
C GLU A 535 10.86 3.73 34.79
N ASP A 536 11.58 4.85 34.64
CA ASP A 536 11.10 6.18 35.01
C ASP A 536 9.88 6.57 34.14
N GLU A 537 9.91 6.27 32.86
CA GLU A 537 8.78 6.50 31.94
C GLU A 537 7.54 5.67 32.30
N LEU A 538 7.74 4.42 32.70
CA LEU A 538 6.64 3.55 33.11
C LEU A 538 6.06 4.01 34.46
N HIS A 539 6.91 4.41 35.42
CA HIS A 539 6.49 4.93 36.72
C HIS A 539 5.73 6.26 36.62
N ALA A 540 6.00 7.08 35.62
CA ALA A 540 5.24 8.30 35.37
C ALA A 540 3.73 8.05 35.14
N ARG A 541 3.36 6.83 34.68
CA ARG A 541 1.96 6.45 34.39
C ARG A 541 1.40 5.38 35.34
N VAL A 542 2.25 4.49 35.82
CA VAL A 542 1.85 3.33 36.65
C VAL A 542 2.35 3.53 38.07
N ILE A 543 1.44 3.86 38.94
CA ILE A 543 1.72 4.18 40.35
C ILE A 543 1.67 2.92 41.19
N GLY A 544 2.66 2.76 42.05
CA GLY A 544 2.68 1.77 43.14
C GLY A 544 2.84 0.32 42.74
N GLN A 545 3.38 0.04 41.60
CA GLN A 545 3.64 -1.31 41.09
C GLN A 545 5.15 -1.50 40.72
N ASP A 546 6.04 -1.08 41.65
CA ASP A 546 7.47 -0.99 41.40
C ASP A 546 8.09 -2.32 40.94
N ASP A 547 7.73 -3.42 41.60
CA ASP A 547 8.20 -4.76 41.27
C ASP A 547 7.77 -5.16 39.83
N ALA A 548 6.52 -4.78 39.44
CA ALA A 548 5.98 -5.08 38.14
C ALA A 548 6.70 -4.27 37.06
N VAL A 549 6.90 -2.99 37.28
CA VAL A 549 7.61 -2.11 36.35
C VAL A 549 9.06 -2.54 36.15
N THR A 550 9.77 -2.81 37.26
CA THR A 550 11.17 -3.28 37.20
C THR A 550 11.32 -4.61 36.48
N ALA A 551 10.43 -5.57 36.75
CA ALA A 551 10.45 -6.89 36.11
C ALA A 551 10.25 -6.75 34.60
N VAL A 552 9.25 -5.97 34.16
CA VAL A 552 8.96 -5.73 32.74
C VAL A 552 10.11 -4.98 32.06
N ALA A 553 10.61 -3.90 32.67
CA ALA A 553 11.72 -3.12 32.11
C ALA A 553 13.00 -3.94 31.98
N THR A 554 13.32 -4.79 32.96
CA THR A 554 14.49 -5.66 32.92
C THR A 554 14.40 -6.70 31.82
N ALA A 555 13.23 -7.35 31.64
CA ALA A 555 13.02 -8.33 30.58
C ALA A 555 13.10 -7.69 29.18
N VAL A 556 12.51 -6.52 29.01
CA VAL A 556 12.57 -5.77 27.75
C VAL A 556 14.01 -5.34 27.42
N ARG A 557 14.75 -4.81 28.41
CA ARG A 557 16.16 -4.44 28.24
C ARG A 557 17.00 -5.65 27.83
N ARG A 558 16.85 -6.78 28.52
CA ARG A 558 17.56 -8.03 28.23
C ARG A 558 17.39 -8.45 26.77
N ASN A 559 16.17 -8.41 26.28
CA ASN A 559 15.86 -8.83 24.90
C ASN A 559 16.37 -7.81 23.87
N ARG A 560 16.14 -6.51 24.10
CA ARG A 560 16.55 -5.44 23.19
C ARG A 560 18.05 -5.23 23.06
N THR A 561 18.82 -5.65 24.08
CA THR A 561 20.30 -5.63 24.05
C THR A 561 20.91 -6.86 23.37
N GLY A 562 20.09 -7.74 22.76
CA GLY A 562 20.58 -8.96 22.10
C GLY A 562 20.97 -10.11 23.05
N MET A 563 20.64 -9.99 24.35
CA MET A 563 20.90 -11.05 25.35
C MET A 563 19.72 -12.04 25.47
N GLY A 564 18.62 -11.82 24.73
CA GLY A 564 17.48 -12.71 24.64
C GLY A 564 17.61 -13.72 23.51
N ASP A 565 16.66 -14.65 23.41
CA ASP A 565 16.55 -15.59 22.30
C ASP A 565 15.88 -14.89 21.11
N GLU A 566 16.61 -14.74 20.01
CA GLU A 566 16.15 -14.06 18.78
C GLU A 566 14.92 -14.72 18.14
N ARG A 567 14.61 -15.96 18.52
CA ARG A 567 13.43 -16.69 17.99
C ARG A 567 12.15 -16.39 18.75
N ARG A 568 12.24 -15.76 19.94
CA ARG A 568 11.09 -15.53 20.82
C ARG A 568 10.58 -14.08 20.72
N PRO A 569 9.34 -13.80 21.14
CA PRO A 569 8.84 -12.43 21.28
C PRO A 569 9.74 -11.54 22.14
N VAL A 570 9.63 -10.20 22.00
CA VAL A 570 10.40 -9.22 22.81
C VAL A 570 10.23 -9.45 24.30
N GLY A 571 9.08 -9.95 24.74
CA GLY A 571 8.82 -10.33 26.12
C GLY A 571 7.46 -10.99 26.24
N SER A 572 7.34 -11.90 27.16
CA SER A 572 6.09 -12.59 27.49
C SER A 572 5.82 -12.49 28.98
N PHE A 573 4.69 -11.89 29.33
CA PHE A 573 4.36 -11.55 30.70
C PHE A 573 2.98 -12.09 31.11
N LEU A 574 2.89 -12.63 32.32
CA LEU A 574 1.62 -12.96 32.95
C LEU A 574 1.37 -12.04 34.15
N PHE A 575 0.42 -11.13 34.03
CA PHE A 575 0.04 -10.18 35.07
C PHE A 575 -1.07 -10.76 35.94
N LEU A 576 -0.76 -11.03 37.17
CA LEU A 576 -1.68 -11.58 38.18
C LEU A 576 -2.07 -10.50 39.18
N GLY A 577 -3.34 -10.42 39.52
CA GLY A 577 -3.80 -9.50 40.58
C GLY A 577 -5.26 -9.12 40.42
N PRO A 578 -5.81 -8.41 41.42
CA PRO A 578 -7.21 -7.98 41.42
C PRO A 578 -7.50 -7.00 40.27
N THR A 579 -8.76 -6.73 40.01
CA THR A 579 -9.18 -5.78 38.98
C THR A 579 -8.82 -4.35 39.38
N GLY A 580 -8.49 -3.49 38.41
CA GLY A 580 -8.32 -2.04 38.66
C GLY A 580 -7.01 -1.63 39.31
N VAL A 581 -5.97 -2.48 39.39
CA VAL A 581 -4.66 -2.18 39.97
C VAL A 581 -3.61 -1.71 38.96
N GLY A 582 -3.96 -1.54 37.64
CA GLY A 582 -3.07 -0.97 36.66
C GLY A 582 -2.52 -1.96 35.62
N LYS A 583 -2.95 -3.25 35.58
CA LYS A 583 -2.47 -4.25 34.60
C LYS A 583 -2.55 -3.78 33.16
N THR A 584 -3.72 -3.29 32.73
CA THR A 584 -3.94 -2.76 31.38
C THR A 584 -3.23 -1.43 31.15
N GLU A 585 -3.06 -0.60 32.18
CA GLU A 585 -2.35 0.66 32.09
C GLU A 585 -0.84 0.46 31.86
N LEU A 586 -0.24 -0.55 32.53
CA LEU A 586 1.16 -0.92 32.26
C LEU A 586 1.36 -1.39 30.82
N ALA A 587 0.40 -2.16 30.26
CA ALA A 587 0.46 -2.57 28.85
C ALA A 587 0.43 -1.36 27.89
N LYS A 588 -0.42 -0.37 28.16
CA LYS A 588 -0.51 0.89 27.42
C LYS A 588 0.74 1.77 27.57
N ALA A 589 1.23 1.91 28.81
CA ALA A 589 2.45 2.64 29.09
C ALA A 589 3.64 2.01 28.37
N LEU A 590 3.72 0.67 28.33
CA LEU A 590 4.75 -0.06 27.61
C LEU A 590 4.66 0.14 26.10
N ALA A 591 3.46 0.13 25.51
CA ALA A 591 3.25 0.42 24.10
C ALA A 591 3.69 1.84 23.75
N GLN A 592 3.31 2.84 24.56
CA GLN A 592 3.74 4.22 24.38
C GLN A 592 5.27 4.35 24.49
N SER A 593 5.89 3.70 25.47
CA SER A 593 7.34 3.79 25.66
C SER A 593 8.12 3.02 24.57
N LEU A 594 7.64 1.86 24.12
CA LEU A 594 8.33 1.06 23.09
C LEU A 594 8.02 1.49 21.67
N PHE A 595 6.80 1.94 21.38
CA PHE A 595 6.32 2.19 20.02
C PHE A 595 5.85 3.63 19.76
N ASP A 596 5.91 4.54 20.77
CA ASP A 596 5.42 5.93 20.76
C ASP A 596 3.93 6.04 20.42
N ASP A 597 3.19 4.94 20.53
CA ASP A 597 1.77 4.87 20.22
C ASP A 597 1.05 4.04 21.27
N GLU A 598 0.17 4.67 22.04
CA GLU A 598 -0.71 3.98 22.99
C GLU A 598 -1.69 3.04 22.26
N GLY A 599 -2.02 3.36 21.00
CA GLY A 599 -2.88 2.57 20.13
C GLY A 599 -2.22 1.28 19.62
N ALA A 600 -0.89 1.11 19.75
CA ALA A 600 -0.18 -0.11 19.40
C ALA A 600 -0.49 -1.29 20.36
N VAL A 601 -1.53 -1.19 21.19
CA VAL A 601 -2.05 -2.30 22.00
C VAL A 601 -3.17 -3.02 21.27
N ILE A 602 -2.93 -4.27 20.91
CA ILE A 602 -3.95 -5.16 20.33
C ILE A 602 -4.56 -6.00 21.46
N ARG A 603 -5.78 -5.69 21.87
CA ARG A 603 -6.47 -6.38 22.94
C ARG A 603 -7.38 -7.48 22.43
N PHE A 604 -7.32 -8.64 23.10
CA PHE A 604 -8.23 -9.78 22.95
C PHE A 604 -8.82 -10.12 24.32
N ASP A 605 -10.14 -10.09 24.44
CA ASP A 605 -10.86 -10.55 25.63
C ASP A 605 -11.07 -12.06 25.52
N MET A 606 -10.42 -12.82 26.37
CA MET A 606 -10.45 -14.28 26.28
C MET A 606 -11.78 -14.89 26.69
N SER A 607 -12.67 -14.13 27.28
CA SER A 607 -14.05 -14.56 27.52
C SER A 607 -14.83 -14.82 26.22
N GLU A 608 -14.44 -14.15 25.10
CA GLU A 608 -15.02 -14.40 23.78
C GLU A 608 -14.49 -15.68 23.12
N PHE A 609 -13.39 -16.23 23.62
CA PHE A 609 -12.69 -17.39 23.08
C PHE A 609 -12.73 -18.61 24.00
N GLY A 610 -13.81 -18.74 24.81
CA GLY A 610 -14.03 -19.87 25.71
C GLY A 610 -14.51 -21.16 25.03
N GLU A 611 -14.98 -21.10 23.78
CA GLU A 611 -15.48 -22.26 23.04
C GLU A 611 -14.54 -22.65 21.90
N ARG A 612 -14.48 -23.95 21.58
CA ARG A 612 -13.57 -24.49 20.57
C ARG A 612 -13.74 -23.85 19.18
N HIS A 613 -14.98 -23.59 18.79
CA HIS A 613 -15.23 -22.98 17.47
C HIS A 613 -14.79 -21.50 17.37
N THR A 614 -14.66 -20.78 18.49
CA THR A 614 -14.21 -19.40 18.49
C THR A 614 -12.69 -19.28 18.36
N VAL A 615 -11.94 -20.34 18.68
CA VAL A 615 -10.47 -20.37 18.54
C VAL A 615 -10.04 -20.23 17.08
N SER A 616 -10.80 -20.83 16.14
CA SER A 616 -10.52 -20.67 14.71
C SER A 616 -10.60 -19.22 14.22
N ARG A 617 -11.35 -18.36 14.91
CA ARG A 617 -11.38 -16.91 14.59
C ARG A 617 -10.05 -16.21 14.87
N LEU A 618 -9.19 -16.76 15.76
CA LEU A 618 -7.87 -16.17 16.03
C LEU A 618 -6.88 -16.44 14.88
N VAL A 619 -6.92 -17.64 14.29
CA VAL A 619 -5.91 -18.12 13.33
C VAL A 619 -6.48 -18.20 11.89
N GLY A 620 -7.79 -18.22 11.75
CA GLY A 620 -8.50 -18.51 10.50
C GLY A 620 -9.00 -19.96 10.43
N ALA A 621 -10.06 -20.19 9.67
CA ALA A 621 -10.62 -21.52 9.48
C ALA A 621 -9.78 -22.35 8.49
N PRO A 622 -9.60 -23.66 8.71
CA PRO A 622 -8.91 -24.51 7.75
C PRO A 622 -9.74 -24.68 6.45
N PRO A 623 -9.08 -25.10 5.34
CA PRO A 623 -9.77 -25.30 4.05
C PRO A 623 -10.98 -26.21 4.16
N GLY A 624 -12.11 -25.79 3.59
CA GLY A 624 -13.36 -26.57 3.58
C GLY A 624 -14.32 -26.29 4.73
N TYR A 625 -13.98 -25.38 5.64
CA TYR A 625 -14.88 -24.93 6.71
C TYR A 625 -15.48 -23.55 6.39
N VAL A 626 -16.67 -23.28 6.94
CA VAL A 626 -17.33 -21.96 6.82
C VAL A 626 -16.44 -20.90 7.46
N GLY A 627 -16.17 -19.81 6.71
CA GLY A 627 -15.29 -18.73 7.16
C GLY A 627 -13.81 -18.89 6.73
N TYR A 628 -13.49 -19.80 5.79
CA TYR A 628 -12.13 -19.95 5.26
C TYR A 628 -11.59 -18.66 4.60
N ASP A 629 -12.45 -17.87 3.97
CA ASP A 629 -12.07 -16.60 3.35
C ASP A 629 -11.86 -15.47 4.38
N GLU A 630 -12.25 -15.67 5.64
CA GLU A 630 -12.02 -14.71 6.72
C GLU A 630 -10.62 -14.93 7.31
N ALA A 631 -9.79 -13.89 7.26
CA ALA A 631 -8.47 -13.91 7.90
C ALA A 631 -8.57 -14.06 9.42
N GLY A 632 -7.63 -14.78 10.04
CA GLY A 632 -7.58 -14.92 11.50
C GLY A 632 -7.37 -13.57 12.17
N GLN A 633 -8.16 -13.28 13.21
CA GLN A 633 -8.11 -11.96 13.89
C GLN A 633 -6.74 -11.67 14.54
N LEU A 634 -6.09 -12.66 15.12
CA LEU A 634 -4.78 -12.50 15.73
C LEU A 634 -3.70 -12.39 14.65
N THR A 635 -3.68 -13.32 13.72
CA THR A 635 -2.65 -13.40 12.68
C THR A 635 -2.69 -12.18 11.76
N GLU A 636 -3.88 -11.74 11.35
CA GLU A 636 -4.03 -10.57 10.46
C GLU A 636 -3.67 -9.26 11.16
N ARG A 637 -4.07 -9.07 12.45
CA ARG A 637 -3.72 -7.85 13.19
C ARG A 637 -2.23 -7.74 13.42
N VAL A 638 -1.54 -8.86 13.76
CA VAL A 638 -0.08 -8.88 13.95
C VAL A 638 0.64 -8.70 12.63
N ARG A 639 0.15 -9.31 11.54
CA ARG A 639 0.72 -9.12 10.21
C ARG A 639 0.68 -7.66 9.77
N ARG A 640 -0.42 -6.94 10.09
CA ARG A 640 -0.54 -5.49 9.79
C ARG A 640 0.27 -4.62 10.73
N ASN A 641 0.38 -5.01 12.00
CA ASN A 641 1.06 -4.25 13.04
C ASN A 641 2.03 -5.17 13.81
N PRO A 642 3.19 -5.51 13.23
CA PRO A 642 4.13 -6.44 13.84
C PRO A 642 4.80 -5.87 15.09
N TYR A 643 4.80 -4.56 15.26
CA TYR A 643 5.32 -3.85 16.43
C TYR A 643 4.18 -3.43 17.34
N SER A 644 3.73 -4.35 18.18
CA SER A 644 2.56 -4.14 19.02
C SER A 644 2.68 -4.88 20.35
N VAL A 645 1.89 -4.42 21.32
CA VAL A 645 1.66 -5.13 22.57
C VAL A 645 0.38 -5.94 22.43
N LEU A 646 0.51 -7.26 22.48
CA LEU A 646 -0.65 -8.16 22.46
C LEU A 646 -1.13 -8.37 23.87
N LEU A 647 -2.33 -7.90 24.18
CA LEU A 647 -2.95 -8.02 25.48
C LEU A 647 -4.06 -9.08 25.44
N PHE A 648 -3.81 -10.24 26.04
CA PHE A 648 -4.81 -11.30 26.25
C PHE A 648 -5.41 -11.13 27.64
N ASP A 649 -6.61 -10.56 27.69
CA ASP A 649 -7.27 -10.24 28.95
C ASP A 649 -8.09 -11.44 29.46
N GLU A 650 -8.01 -11.73 30.76
CA GLU A 650 -8.70 -12.86 31.43
C GLU A 650 -8.38 -14.23 30.82
N ILE A 651 -7.06 -14.51 30.65
CA ILE A 651 -6.55 -15.70 29.97
C ILE A 651 -7.09 -17.02 30.54
N GLU A 652 -7.47 -17.05 31.82
CA GLU A 652 -8.10 -18.20 32.50
C GLU A 652 -9.45 -18.60 31.90
N LYS A 653 -10.10 -17.71 31.13
CA LYS A 653 -11.38 -17.99 30.49
C LYS A 653 -11.23 -18.60 29.09
N ALA A 654 -10.02 -18.61 28.58
CA ALA A 654 -9.74 -19.11 27.22
C ALA A 654 -9.93 -20.63 27.13
N HIS A 655 -10.37 -21.11 25.97
CA HIS A 655 -10.39 -22.52 25.65
C HIS A 655 -8.96 -23.09 25.68
N PRO A 656 -8.74 -24.38 26.10
CA PRO A 656 -7.43 -25.00 26.13
C PRO A 656 -6.63 -24.95 24.84
N ASP A 657 -7.28 -24.92 23.68
CA ASP A 657 -6.62 -24.82 22.39
C ASP A 657 -5.94 -23.45 22.15
N VAL A 658 -6.40 -22.38 22.81
CA VAL A 658 -5.73 -21.06 22.79
C VAL A 658 -4.34 -21.16 23.40
N PHE A 659 -4.19 -21.90 24.50
CA PHE A 659 -2.87 -22.11 25.12
C PHE A 659 -1.92 -22.86 24.19
N ASN A 660 -2.40 -23.80 23.38
CA ASN A 660 -1.59 -24.51 22.39
C ASN A 660 -1.08 -23.56 21.29
N LEU A 661 -1.90 -22.61 20.85
CA LEU A 661 -1.50 -21.57 19.89
C LEU A 661 -0.46 -20.64 20.50
N LEU A 662 -0.69 -20.18 21.74
CA LEU A 662 0.26 -19.31 22.43
C LEU A 662 1.59 -20.02 22.71
N LEU A 663 1.60 -21.33 22.99
CA LEU A 663 2.85 -22.08 23.14
C LEU A 663 3.70 -22.02 21.88
N GLN A 664 3.10 -22.14 20.71
CA GLN A 664 3.83 -22.03 19.44
C GLN A 664 4.43 -20.63 19.27
N VAL A 665 3.67 -19.58 19.62
CA VAL A 665 4.15 -18.19 19.56
C VAL A 665 5.28 -17.94 20.55
N LEU A 666 5.16 -18.45 21.81
CA LEU A 666 6.15 -18.25 22.87
C LEU A 666 7.46 -19.00 22.60
N ASP A 667 7.43 -20.15 21.91
CA ASP A 667 8.60 -20.95 21.60
C ASP A 667 9.30 -20.54 20.32
N ASP A 668 8.53 -20.41 19.23
CA ASP A 668 9.05 -20.22 17.88
C ASP A 668 8.93 -18.77 17.38
N GLY A 669 8.25 -17.88 18.13
CA GLY A 669 7.99 -16.50 17.73
C GLY A 669 7.20 -16.37 16.43
N ARG A 670 6.48 -17.43 16.03
CA ARG A 670 5.72 -17.45 14.78
C ARG A 670 4.45 -18.28 14.92
N LEU A 671 3.45 -17.97 14.10
CA LEU A 671 2.20 -18.72 14.05
C LEU A 671 1.77 -18.88 12.60
N THR A 672 1.38 -20.09 12.20
CA THR A 672 0.86 -20.37 10.86
C THR A 672 -0.66 -20.21 10.87
N ASP A 673 -1.19 -19.39 9.95
CA ASP A 673 -2.62 -19.17 9.81
C ASP A 673 -3.34 -20.34 9.11
N GLY A 674 -4.69 -20.27 9.06
CA GLY A 674 -5.50 -21.29 8.39
C GLY A 674 -5.28 -21.40 6.88
N GLN A 675 -4.63 -20.42 6.27
CA GLN A 675 -4.26 -20.40 4.85
C GLN A 675 -2.82 -20.89 4.60
N GLY A 676 -2.10 -21.28 5.65
CA GLY A 676 -0.73 -21.77 5.57
C GLY A 676 0.34 -20.68 5.56
N ARG A 677 -0.02 -19.40 5.81
CA ARG A 677 0.94 -18.30 5.91
C ARG A 677 1.53 -18.24 7.30
N THR A 678 2.82 -18.03 7.40
CA THR A 678 3.51 -17.87 8.68
C THR A 678 3.59 -16.41 9.05
N VAL A 679 3.07 -16.04 10.22
CA VAL A 679 3.09 -14.69 10.79
C VAL A 679 4.16 -14.62 11.87
N ASP A 680 4.98 -13.56 11.83
CA ASP A 680 6.09 -13.31 12.74
C ASP A 680 5.62 -12.51 13.99
N PHE A 681 5.93 -13.04 15.18
CA PHE A 681 5.62 -12.44 16.48
C PHE A 681 6.86 -11.97 17.23
N ARG A 682 8.06 -12.10 16.67
CA ARG A 682 9.33 -11.78 17.34
C ARG A 682 9.44 -10.32 17.78
N ASN A 683 8.73 -9.44 17.10
CA ASN A 683 8.73 -8.01 17.40
C ASN A 683 7.58 -7.60 18.32
N THR A 684 6.74 -8.54 18.76
CA THR A 684 5.61 -8.25 19.66
C THR A 684 5.99 -8.44 21.13
N VAL A 685 5.28 -7.73 22.01
CA VAL A 685 5.29 -7.99 23.45
C VAL A 685 3.98 -8.67 23.80
N ILE A 686 4.05 -9.82 24.45
CA ILE A 686 2.87 -10.61 24.84
C ILE A 686 2.58 -10.36 26.32
N ILE A 687 1.40 -9.84 26.61
CA ILE A 687 0.90 -9.63 27.96
C ILE A 687 -0.40 -10.40 28.14
N MET A 688 -0.41 -11.27 29.10
CA MET A 688 -1.61 -12.02 29.51
C MET A 688 -2.03 -11.52 30.88
N THR A 689 -3.31 -11.23 31.10
CA THR A 689 -3.80 -10.85 32.42
C THR A 689 -4.65 -11.96 32.99
N SER A 690 -4.60 -12.11 34.29
CA SER A 690 -5.44 -13.05 35.03
C SER A 690 -5.82 -12.53 36.40
N ASN A 691 -7.00 -12.94 36.84
CA ASN A 691 -7.51 -12.64 38.21
C ASN A 691 -7.31 -13.84 39.17
N ILE A 692 -6.66 -14.91 38.70
CA ILE A 692 -6.35 -16.09 39.53
C ILE A 692 -5.52 -15.65 40.75
N GLY A 693 -5.92 -16.08 41.91
CA GLY A 693 -5.25 -15.70 43.18
C GLY A 693 -5.57 -14.29 43.67
N GLY A 694 -6.43 -13.54 42.96
CA GLY A 694 -6.87 -12.22 43.36
C GLY A 694 -7.56 -12.20 44.74
N GLU A 695 -8.22 -13.32 45.12
CA GLU A 695 -8.81 -13.50 46.44
C GLU A 695 -7.78 -13.43 47.55
N PHE A 696 -6.61 -14.01 47.38
CA PHE A 696 -5.51 -13.97 48.35
C PHE A 696 -4.89 -12.58 48.43
N LEU A 697 -4.81 -11.91 47.28
CA LEU A 697 -4.32 -10.54 47.19
C LEU A 697 -5.37 -9.53 47.65
N ALA A 698 -6.68 -9.88 47.63
CA ALA A 698 -7.78 -9.05 48.09
C ALA A 698 -8.09 -9.17 49.59
N SER A 699 -7.85 -10.31 50.20
CA SER A 699 -8.26 -10.53 51.57
C SER A 699 -7.31 -9.88 52.56
N ARG A 700 -7.86 -8.98 53.39
CA ARG A 700 -7.25 -8.47 54.66
C ARG A 700 -7.45 -9.45 55.85
N SER A 701 -8.20 -10.52 55.64
CA SER A 701 -8.60 -11.41 56.70
C SER A 701 -7.48 -12.36 57.06
N GLY A 702 -7.00 -12.22 58.25
CA GLY A 702 -6.18 -13.21 58.88
C GLY A 702 -6.91 -14.54 58.91
N ALA A 703 -6.22 -15.60 58.50
CA ALA A 703 -6.65 -16.97 58.83
C ALA A 703 -6.91 -17.06 60.33
N ILE A 704 -8.05 -17.61 60.70
CA ILE A 704 -8.31 -18.00 62.06
C ILE A 704 -7.34 -19.12 62.42
N GLY A 705 -6.19 -18.78 62.93
CA GLY A 705 -5.12 -19.66 63.40
C GLY A 705 -3.97 -18.81 63.89
N PHE A 706 -3.66 -18.97 65.17
CA PHE A 706 -2.62 -18.31 65.91
C PHE A 706 -1.36 -17.99 65.11
N VAL A 707 -1.14 -16.71 64.81
CA VAL A 707 0.12 -16.20 64.32
C VAL A 707 0.71 -15.30 65.39
N ALA A 708 1.89 -15.66 65.86
CA ALA A 708 2.66 -14.87 66.80
C ALA A 708 3.03 -13.50 66.20
N ASP A 709 2.99 -12.49 67.05
CA ASP A 709 3.37 -11.11 66.72
C ASP A 709 4.66 -11.01 65.90
N GLY A 710 4.51 -10.60 64.65
CA GLY A 710 5.63 -10.19 63.79
C GLY A 710 5.06 -9.23 62.75
N GLY A 711 5.20 -7.93 63.05
CA GLY A 711 4.60 -6.85 62.30
C GLY A 711 4.83 -6.89 60.80
N GLY A 712 3.75 -6.99 60.07
CA GLY A 712 3.64 -6.75 58.64
C GLY A 712 2.17 -6.54 58.29
N GLU A 713 1.85 -5.44 57.67
CA GLU A 713 0.52 -4.92 57.35
C GLU A 713 -0.34 -5.83 56.42
N THR A 714 0.10 -7.03 56.05
CA THR A 714 -0.57 -7.84 54.99
C THR A 714 -1.30 -9.08 55.51
N GLY A 715 -1.27 -9.41 56.83
CA GLY A 715 -1.95 -10.56 57.40
C GLY A 715 -1.43 -11.94 56.95
N PHE A 716 -0.42 -12.01 56.14
CA PHE A 716 0.31 -13.19 55.70
C PHE A 716 1.74 -13.12 56.27
N GLY A 717 2.28 -14.23 56.77
CA GLY A 717 3.56 -14.25 57.50
C GLY A 717 4.81 -13.85 56.71
N SER A 718 4.74 -13.87 55.40
CA SER A 718 5.77 -13.29 54.52
C SER A 718 5.25 -13.11 53.09
N GLU A 719 5.84 -12.19 52.36
CA GLU A 719 5.58 -11.97 50.92
C GLU A 719 5.81 -13.25 50.11
N LYS A 720 6.76 -14.06 50.52
CA LYS A 720 7.06 -15.36 49.93
C LYS A 720 5.88 -16.32 50.06
N ASP A 721 5.21 -16.38 51.20
CA ASP A 721 4.05 -17.26 51.45
C ASP A 721 2.86 -16.86 50.55
N LEU A 722 2.66 -15.56 50.34
CA LEU A 722 1.64 -15.03 49.40
C LEU A 722 1.95 -15.47 47.95
N ARG A 723 3.20 -15.26 47.52
CA ARG A 723 3.64 -15.67 46.21
C ARG A 723 3.50 -17.19 45.98
N ASP A 724 3.91 -17.98 46.97
CA ASP A 724 3.84 -19.44 46.86
C ASP A 724 2.38 -19.94 46.75
N ARG A 725 1.43 -19.33 47.48
CA ARG A 725 -0.01 -19.65 47.40
C ARG A 725 -0.58 -19.27 46.02
N VAL A 726 -0.30 -18.07 45.56
CA VAL A 726 -0.74 -17.61 44.21
C VAL A 726 -0.18 -18.54 43.13
N MET A 727 1.12 -18.85 43.23
CA MET A 727 1.77 -19.80 42.32
C MET A 727 1.20 -21.22 42.41
N GLY A 728 0.79 -21.66 43.58
CA GLY A 728 0.09 -22.93 43.79
C GLY A 728 -1.23 -22.99 43.00
N ARG A 729 -2.05 -21.93 43.16
CA ARG A 729 -3.33 -21.84 42.45
C ARG A 729 -3.14 -21.70 40.93
N LEU A 730 -2.10 -20.98 40.51
CA LEU A 730 -1.79 -20.85 39.08
C LEU A 730 -1.40 -22.20 38.45
N ARG A 731 -0.63 -23.02 39.16
CA ARG A 731 -0.26 -24.39 38.70
C ARG A 731 -1.45 -25.36 38.65
N GLU A 732 -2.48 -25.13 39.45
CA GLU A 732 -3.74 -25.89 39.39
C GLU A 732 -4.58 -25.49 38.17
N ALA A 733 -4.56 -24.21 37.80
CA ALA A 733 -5.38 -23.64 36.71
C ALA A 733 -4.75 -23.72 35.32
N MET A 734 -3.40 -23.69 35.25
CA MET A 734 -2.67 -23.63 33.99
C MET A 734 -1.64 -24.77 33.91
N ARG A 735 -1.40 -25.25 32.66
CA ARG A 735 -0.44 -26.34 32.44
C ARG A 735 1.00 -25.88 32.76
N PRO A 736 1.80 -26.71 33.45
CA PRO A 736 3.18 -26.36 33.82
C PRO A 736 4.05 -26.00 32.60
N GLU A 737 3.85 -26.69 31.47
CA GLU A 737 4.57 -26.41 30.22
C GLU A 737 4.34 -24.99 29.71
N PHE A 738 3.12 -24.46 29.86
CA PHE A 738 2.79 -23.08 29.47
C PHE A 738 3.45 -22.06 30.41
N LEU A 739 3.38 -22.30 31.72
CA LEU A 739 3.98 -21.39 32.70
C LEU A 739 5.50 -21.30 32.57
N ASN A 740 6.17 -22.41 32.19
CA ASN A 740 7.63 -22.44 31.98
C ASN A 740 8.11 -21.70 30.72
N ARG A 741 7.19 -21.30 29.83
CA ARG A 741 7.50 -20.54 28.60
C ARG A 741 7.32 -19.05 28.73
N ILE A 742 6.68 -18.63 29.83
CA ILE A 742 6.50 -17.21 30.14
C ILE A 742 7.78 -16.67 30.76
N ASP A 743 8.27 -15.54 30.26
CA ASP A 743 9.51 -14.94 30.73
C ASP A 743 9.41 -14.46 32.17
N GLU A 744 8.27 -13.79 32.51
CA GLU A 744 8.06 -13.25 33.85
C GLU A 744 6.59 -13.34 34.28
N ILE A 745 6.38 -13.82 35.53
CA ILE A 745 5.07 -13.80 36.19
C ILE A 745 5.07 -12.68 37.19
N VAL A 746 4.27 -11.66 36.95
CA VAL A 746 4.24 -10.37 37.63
C VAL A 746 3.03 -10.27 38.54
N LEU A 747 3.25 -10.03 39.83
CA LEU A 747 2.18 -9.89 40.81
C LEU A 747 1.86 -8.40 41.04
N PHE A 748 0.62 -8.03 40.75
CA PHE A 748 0.11 -6.68 41.01
C PHE A 748 -0.49 -6.62 42.41
N ARG A 749 -0.05 -5.65 43.20
CA ARG A 749 -0.50 -5.45 44.56
C ARG A 749 -1.72 -4.53 44.61
N LYS A 750 -2.47 -4.58 45.69
CA LYS A 750 -3.50 -3.57 45.98
C LYS A 750 -2.87 -2.20 46.12
N LEU A 751 -3.62 -1.21 45.64
CA LEU A 751 -3.26 0.19 45.79
C LEU A 751 -3.63 0.70 47.19
N ASP A 752 -2.71 1.41 47.80
CA ASP A 752 -2.98 2.14 49.05
C ASP A 752 -3.59 3.54 48.81
N LEU A 753 -4.02 4.23 49.88
CA LEU A 753 -4.65 5.54 49.76
C LEU A 753 -3.69 6.62 49.22
N ALA A 754 -2.40 6.52 49.50
CA ALA A 754 -1.42 7.47 48.99
C ALA A 754 -1.28 7.32 47.47
N GLN A 755 -1.15 6.09 46.98
CA GLN A 755 -1.09 5.75 45.55
C GLN A 755 -2.40 6.13 44.84
N LEU A 756 -3.56 5.94 45.47
CA LEU A 756 -4.84 6.37 44.91
C LEU A 756 -4.93 7.88 44.73
N ARG A 757 -4.37 8.68 45.63
CA ARG A 757 -4.28 10.14 45.50
C ARG A 757 -3.44 10.54 44.30
N GLU A 758 -2.31 9.90 44.11
CA GLU A 758 -1.47 10.14 42.93
C GLU A 758 -2.20 9.78 41.62
N ILE A 759 -2.93 8.64 41.62
CA ILE A 759 -3.74 8.22 40.47
C ILE A 759 -4.87 9.22 40.16
N VAL A 760 -5.53 9.75 41.21
CA VAL A 760 -6.52 10.83 41.03
C VAL A 760 -5.87 12.04 40.38
N GLY A 761 -4.66 12.43 40.81
CA GLY A 761 -3.89 13.52 40.19
C GLY A 761 -3.63 13.31 38.72
N LEU A 762 -3.22 12.10 38.33
CA LEU A 762 -3.01 11.73 36.92
C LEU A 762 -4.31 11.75 36.11
N MET A 763 -5.41 11.21 36.65
CA MET A 763 -6.72 11.21 35.98
C MET A 763 -7.26 12.63 35.75
N LEU A 764 -7.09 13.53 36.75
CA LEU A 764 -7.45 14.93 36.63
C LEU A 764 -6.55 15.68 35.64
N GLY A 765 -5.33 15.20 35.37
CA GLY A 765 -4.45 15.73 34.33
C GLY A 765 -5.11 15.75 32.96
N ALA A 766 -5.82 14.67 32.61
CA ALA A 766 -6.56 14.58 31.34
C ALA A 766 -7.71 15.61 31.26
N THR A 767 -8.39 15.87 32.36
CA THR A 767 -9.42 16.93 32.43
C THR A 767 -8.78 18.30 32.36
N ARG A 768 -7.65 18.52 33.03
CA ARG A 768 -6.87 19.77 32.96
C ARG A 768 -6.45 20.07 31.53
N GLU A 769 -5.93 19.11 30.81
CA GLU A 769 -5.51 19.27 29.42
C GLU A 769 -6.66 19.65 28.50
N ARG A 770 -7.85 19.03 28.66
CA ARG A 770 -9.06 19.40 27.93
C ARG A 770 -9.50 20.85 28.18
N LEU A 771 -9.41 21.32 29.41
CA LEU A 771 -9.77 22.67 29.82
C LEU A 771 -8.72 23.69 29.33
N THR A 772 -7.43 23.34 29.33
CA THR A 772 -6.35 24.20 28.86
C THR A 772 -6.53 24.56 27.36
N ARG A 773 -7.12 23.67 26.55
CA ARG A 773 -7.49 23.98 25.16
C ARG A 773 -8.53 25.10 25.01
N ARG A 774 -9.28 25.41 26.10
CA ARG A 774 -10.23 26.51 26.21
C ARG A 774 -9.67 27.64 27.07
N GLU A 775 -8.38 27.64 27.35
CA GLU A 775 -7.72 28.60 28.22
C GLU A 775 -8.27 28.61 29.67
N ILE A 776 -9.00 27.55 30.09
CA ILE A 776 -9.58 27.43 31.44
C ILE A 776 -8.58 26.75 32.36
N VAL A 777 -8.35 27.37 33.52
CA VAL A 777 -7.44 26.82 34.55
C VAL A 777 -8.25 25.98 35.52
N LEU A 778 -7.86 24.69 35.68
CA LEU A 778 -8.42 23.79 36.70
C LEU A 778 -7.52 23.74 37.94
N GLU A 779 -8.01 24.22 39.05
CA GLU A 779 -7.42 24.05 40.39
C GLU A 779 -8.20 23.04 41.22
N VAL A 780 -7.45 22.07 41.79
CA VAL A 780 -8.04 21.04 42.64
C VAL A 780 -7.28 21.06 43.96
N THR A 781 -8.00 21.18 45.04
CA THR A 781 -7.40 21.22 46.42
C THR A 781 -6.95 19.81 46.82
N ASP A 782 -5.94 19.72 47.68
CA ASP A 782 -5.49 18.42 48.23
C ASP A 782 -6.63 17.72 49.02
N ALA A 783 -7.54 18.48 49.62
CA ALA A 783 -8.73 17.96 50.28
C ALA A 783 -9.67 17.27 49.27
N ALA A 784 -9.86 17.86 48.07
CA ALA A 784 -10.68 17.28 47.02
C ALA A 784 -10.05 16.00 46.44
N VAL A 785 -8.72 15.99 46.25
CA VAL A 785 -7.98 14.80 45.82
C VAL A 785 -8.12 13.68 46.85
N ALA A 786 -7.98 13.99 48.14
CA ALA A 786 -8.15 13.00 49.22
C ALA A 786 -9.59 12.45 49.25
N TRP A 787 -10.58 13.32 49.15
CA TRP A 787 -12.00 12.96 49.11
C TRP A 787 -12.32 12.01 47.91
N LEU A 788 -11.83 12.35 46.72
CA LEU A 788 -12.00 11.51 45.51
C LEU A 788 -11.33 10.14 45.69
N ALA A 789 -10.13 10.09 46.27
CA ALA A 789 -9.43 8.83 46.51
C ALA A 789 -10.18 7.93 47.51
N GLU A 790 -10.73 8.50 48.59
CA GLU A 790 -11.48 7.77 49.66
C GLU A 790 -12.83 7.27 49.14
N HIS A 791 -13.60 8.10 48.43
CA HIS A 791 -14.94 7.76 47.97
C HIS A 791 -14.96 7.00 46.66
N GLY A 792 -13.85 7.03 45.89
CA GLY A 792 -13.68 6.27 44.65
C GLY A 792 -12.97 4.94 44.81
N HIS A 793 -12.58 4.59 46.05
CA HIS A 793 -11.92 3.31 46.32
C HIS A 793 -12.93 2.25 46.75
N GLU A 794 -13.04 1.23 45.92
CA GLU A 794 -13.71 -0.03 46.28
C GLU A 794 -12.66 -1.16 46.38
N PRO A 795 -12.53 -1.86 47.55
CA PRO A 795 -11.49 -2.88 47.72
C PRO A 795 -11.46 -4.01 46.70
N GLU A 796 -12.58 -4.29 46.07
CA GLU A 796 -12.73 -5.36 45.05
C GLU A 796 -12.45 -4.87 43.64
N TYR A 797 -12.66 -3.57 43.37
CA TYR A 797 -12.59 -3.00 42.01
C TYR A 797 -11.42 -2.03 41.82
N GLY A 798 -10.62 -1.75 42.86
CA GLY A 798 -9.43 -0.92 42.82
C GLY A 798 -9.72 0.51 42.38
N ALA A 799 -8.92 1.04 41.46
CA ALA A 799 -9.07 2.40 40.92
C ALA A 799 -10.12 2.53 39.81
N ARG A 800 -10.80 1.46 39.40
CA ARG A 800 -11.78 1.48 38.27
C ARG A 800 -12.99 2.38 38.56
N PRO A 801 -13.56 2.44 39.78
CA PRO A 801 -14.66 3.35 40.13
C PRO A 801 -14.25 4.82 40.14
N LEU A 802 -12.97 5.15 40.42
CA LEU A 802 -12.46 6.53 40.43
C LEU A 802 -12.76 7.30 39.17
N ARG A 803 -12.56 6.68 38.00
CA ARG A 803 -12.83 7.33 36.72
C ARG A 803 -14.29 7.77 36.59
N ARG A 804 -15.23 6.93 37.01
CA ARG A 804 -16.67 7.24 36.98
C ARG A 804 -17.04 8.31 38.01
N LEU A 805 -16.37 8.29 39.17
CA LEU A 805 -16.58 9.29 40.20
C LEU A 805 -16.09 10.66 39.73
N ILE A 806 -14.88 10.76 39.18
CA ILE A 806 -14.31 11.99 38.62
C ILE A 806 -15.24 12.51 37.50
N GLN A 807 -15.66 11.66 36.57
CA GLN A 807 -16.55 12.05 35.47
C GLN A 807 -17.85 12.66 36.03
N ARG A 808 -18.53 12.01 36.99
CA ARG A 808 -19.81 12.48 37.51
C ARG A 808 -19.69 13.68 38.40
N ARG A 809 -18.63 13.76 39.23
CA ARG A 809 -18.52 14.81 40.28
C ARG A 809 -17.69 16.00 39.81
N VAL A 810 -16.81 15.85 38.87
CA VAL A 810 -15.94 16.91 38.33
C VAL A 810 -16.32 17.26 36.92
N ASP A 811 -16.19 16.33 35.95
CA ASP A 811 -16.37 16.63 34.54
C ASP A 811 -17.80 17.08 34.22
N ASP A 812 -18.83 16.36 34.70
CA ASP A 812 -20.25 16.72 34.46
C ASP A 812 -20.58 18.09 35.09
N ARG A 813 -20.02 18.41 36.30
CA ARG A 813 -20.22 19.70 36.96
C ARG A 813 -19.55 20.84 36.20
N ILE A 814 -18.36 20.63 35.68
CA ILE A 814 -17.68 21.63 34.85
C ILE A 814 -18.47 21.83 33.55
N ALA A 815 -18.99 20.77 32.94
CA ALA A 815 -19.82 20.85 31.76
C ALA A 815 -21.11 21.67 32.01
N ASP A 816 -21.77 21.48 33.18
CA ASP A 816 -22.93 22.26 33.58
C ASP A 816 -22.60 23.75 33.71
N LEU A 817 -21.45 24.11 34.32
CA LEU A 817 -21.01 25.53 34.44
C LEU A 817 -20.75 26.15 33.06
N LEU A 818 -20.15 25.40 32.12
CA LEU A 818 -19.90 25.83 30.75
C LEU A 818 -21.21 26.05 29.97
N VAL A 819 -22.18 25.13 30.11
CA VAL A 819 -23.49 25.23 29.42
C VAL A 819 -24.35 26.37 29.96
N ARG A 820 -24.20 26.73 31.24
CA ARG A 820 -24.95 27.83 31.88
C ARG A 820 -24.29 29.20 31.72
N ASP A 821 -23.20 29.28 30.97
CA ASP A 821 -22.38 30.49 30.81
C ASP A 821 -21.85 31.06 32.17
N GLU A 822 -21.76 30.20 33.20
CA GLU A 822 -21.19 30.56 34.50
C GLU A 822 -19.66 30.47 34.48
N LEU A 823 -19.11 29.74 33.48
CA LEU A 823 -17.69 29.59 33.20
C LEU A 823 -17.43 29.91 31.73
N GLY A 824 -16.73 31.01 31.45
CA GLY A 824 -16.29 31.40 30.11
C GLY A 824 -14.87 30.94 29.79
N ASP A 825 -14.48 31.05 28.53
CA ASP A 825 -13.10 30.80 28.07
C ASP A 825 -12.17 31.81 28.83
N GLY A 826 -11.01 31.32 29.26
CA GLY A 826 -10.08 32.08 30.10
C GLY A 826 -10.43 32.11 31.59
N GLY A 827 -11.49 31.42 32.01
CA GLY A 827 -11.94 31.34 33.39
C GLY A 827 -11.10 30.37 34.23
N ARG A 828 -11.43 30.36 35.55
CA ARG A 828 -10.82 29.44 36.51
C ARG A 828 -11.89 28.58 37.19
N VAL A 829 -11.62 27.28 37.34
CA VAL A 829 -12.48 26.33 38.05
C VAL A 829 -11.74 25.84 39.31
N LEU A 830 -12.37 26.01 40.46
CA LEU A 830 -11.90 25.44 41.70
C LEU A 830 -12.75 24.22 42.08
N VAL A 831 -12.05 23.10 42.37
CA VAL A 831 -12.64 21.88 42.92
C VAL A 831 -12.18 21.74 44.38
N ASP A 832 -13.12 21.81 45.30
CA ASP A 832 -12.85 21.80 46.77
C ASP A 832 -13.87 20.93 47.50
N VAL A 833 -13.69 20.73 48.78
CA VAL A 833 -14.60 19.99 49.66
C VAL A 833 -15.30 20.99 50.62
N ALA A 834 -16.61 20.97 50.66
CA ALA A 834 -17.41 21.71 51.61
C ALA A 834 -18.55 20.81 52.13
N ASP A 835 -18.77 20.82 53.44
CA ASP A 835 -19.81 20.02 54.11
C ASP A 835 -19.75 18.52 53.80
N ASP A 836 -18.52 17.98 53.70
CA ASP A 836 -18.22 16.58 53.40
C ASP A 836 -18.64 16.12 51.98
N ASP A 837 -18.92 17.06 51.06
CA ASP A 837 -19.18 16.79 49.65
C ASP A 837 -18.26 17.60 48.72
N LEU A 838 -18.08 17.12 47.49
CA LEU A 838 -17.24 17.77 46.48
C LEU A 838 -17.99 18.93 45.80
N VAL A 839 -17.39 20.12 45.85
CA VAL A 839 -17.96 21.32 45.24
C VAL A 839 -17.06 21.82 44.11
N VAL A 840 -17.67 22.09 42.98
CA VAL A 840 -17.04 22.66 41.78
C VAL A 840 -17.59 24.05 41.58
N ARG A 841 -16.71 25.07 41.56
CA ARG A 841 -17.10 26.49 41.44
C ARG A 841 -16.29 27.16 40.34
N ALA A 842 -16.96 28.00 39.57
CA ALA A 842 -16.27 28.93 38.69
C ALA A 842 -15.75 30.11 39.49
N GLU A 843 -14.49 30.44 39.39
CA GLU A 843 -13.91 31.66 39.92
C GLU A 843 -13.81 32.71 38.79
N THR A 844 -14.52 33.81 38.96
CA THR A 844 -14.37 34.94 38.05
C THR A 844 -13.00 35.57 38.29
N VAL A 845 -12.15 35.56 37.24
CA VAL A 845 -10.92 36.36 37.28
C VAL A 845 -11.32 37.82 37.27
N VAL A 846 -11.35 38.44 38.43
CA VAL A 846 -11.40 39.91 38.52
C VAL A 846 -10.09 40.39 37.89
N GLN A 847 -10.14 40.85 36.68
CA GLN A 847 -9.04 41.60 36.08
C GLN A 847 -8.77 42.78 37.01
N ALA A 848 -7.66 42.70 37.73
CA ALA A 848 -7.15 43.87 38.43
C ALA A 848 -6.81 44.90 37.33
N ALA A 849 -7.64 45.88 37.15
CA ALA A 849 -7.37 47.05 36.31
C ALA A 849 -6.14 47.76 36.90
N ALA A 850 -5.01 47.69 36.16
CA ALA A 850 -3.86 48.55 36.36
C ALA A 850 -3.72 49.51 35.20
#